data_84275e18b1a9bfee9a89b9756353b5ee
#
_entry.id   84275e18b1a9bfee9a89b9756353b5ee
#
_cell.length_a   1.000
_cell.length_b   1.000
_cell.length_c   1.000
_cell.angle_alpha   90.00
_cell.angle_beta   90.00
_cell.angle_gamma   90.00
#
_symmetry.space_group_name_H-M   'P 1'
#
loop_
_entity.id
_entity.type
_entity.pdbx_description
1 polymer ?
#
loop_
_entity_poly.entity_id
_entity_poly.type
_entity_poly.pdbx_seq_one_letter_code
_entity_poly.pdbx_strand_id
1 'polypeptide(L)'
;MKKLLSLPPNLVDCFHDITGLPREEWFCTNDPVGAKLGSGGGTTWLMQEYEKSEYYDNQSTEGKPEKRLILHAGGQSRRLPAYAPSGKILTPIPVFRWERGQRLSQDLLSLQVPLYEKIMSVAPDGLRTMIVSGDVYIRATQPIGEIPDADVVCYGLWLGPEIACDHGIFVSSHEKPGILKCMMQKPSVQTLTQLLENHYYLTDIGIWLLSDKAMQVLRNKSLNADGSIREYDLYSEFGCGLGTDPTTPDDEVSQLSVAILPLPGGEFYHYGTTHEILSSTLAVQNIVNDQREIMHHSRRPHPSMFVQNSEMKIKLTDKNQNIWIENSWIGEKWSLTRDNVITGVPENDWEISLQPGQCVDIVPIGEKGYAVRTYGFNDKFAGKLQFTPLFPVVENIEEMGRVLKEMLRPLPPPSPVGREPECSNPEESKLSLNESFEGVSGSLPTGEGGGRGRVSAEQISSQANLRRLTAQRKRFRALCWPSIAENYRHSVFFQTDLGDAAQDFAANNIAIPKPISEDNPLLTRVHDNMFRAEVKRLRGEDDTADAQEAFRLLRQGLTETVKAEIENQKSPRMSVYGDQIVWGRSPVRIDIAGGWTDTPPYCLMEGGNVINLAIELNGQPPLQAYVKPCKEHHIILRSIDLGASEIVKTYEELADFYHVGSPFSIPKAALVLAGFQPGFCIEKFDSLEKQLEAFGCGIELTMLSAIPAGSGLGTSSILASTVLGALNDFCGLAWDKQEIGRRTLVLEQLLTTGGGWQDQFGGLLQGIKLLQTKRGFDQSPTVHWLPSELYTQPEYRQCHLLYYTGITRTAKTLLAEIVRRMFLNNHDEIALLRDMKEHTLNLYETIQRNDFVGLGKAIRKTWAQNQAIDGGTNPAGVKAISDMVDDLCLGYKLPGAGGGGYLYMVAKDPDAAARIRQILNANPQNANARFVEMTLSEKGLQVSRS
;
A
#
# COMPACT_ATOMS: atom_id res chain seq x y z
N MET A 1 4.87 -3.49 -17.08
CA MET A 1 4.93 -4.96 -16.87
C MET A 1 3.60 -5.57 -17.28
N LYS A 2 3.60 -6.60 -18.12
CA LYS A 2 2.39 -7.32 -18.54
C LYS A 2 2.02 -8.40 -17.54
N LYS A 3 0.74 -8.58 -17.26
CA LYS A 3 0.20 -9.65 -16.41
C LYS A 3 -0.56 -10.62 -17.30
N LEU A 4 -0.16 -11.88 -17.25
CA LEU A 4 -0.70 -12.96 -18.07
C LEU A 4 -1.41 -13.98 -17.17
N LEU A 5 -2.68 -14.23 -17.43
CA LEU A 5 -3.52 -15.11 -16.60
C LEU A 5 -4.03 -16.31 -17.39
N SER A 6 -3.83 -17.52 -16.85
CA SER A 6 -4.57 -18.70 -17.26
C SER A 6 -5.80 -18.82 -16.35
N LEU A 7 -6.99 -18.70 -16.94
CA LEU A 7 -8.29 -18.63 -16.24
C LEU A 7 -9.24 -19.73 -16.71
N PRO A 8 -10.29 -20.07 -15.96
CA PRO A 8 -11.41 -20.85 -16.47
C PRO A 8 -12.07 -20.17 -17.67
N PRO A 9 -12.58 -20.92 -18.68
CA PRO A 9 -13.14 -20.35 -19.91
C PRO A 9 -14.22 -19.29 -19.69
N ASN A 10 -15.16 -19.54 -18.79
CA ASN A 10 -16.26 -18.63 -18.46
C ASN A 10 -15.76 -17.31 -17.79
N LEU A 11 -14.58 -17.32 -17.17
CA LEU A 11 -14.00 -16.14 -16.56
C LEU A 11 -13.24 -15.29 -17.59
N VAL A 12 -12.57 -15.90 -18.57
CA VAL A 12 -11.84 -15.17 -19.63
C VAL A 12 -12.75 -14.17 -20.34
N ASP A 13 -13.96 -14.59 -20.69
CA ASP A 13 -14.95 -13.77 -21.45
C ASP A 13 -15.44 -12.53 -20.67
N CYS A 14 -15.37 -12.54 -19.35
CA CYS A 14 -15.93 -11.48 -18.53
C CYS A 14 -14.93 -10.86 -17.53
N PHE A 15 -13.68 -11.32 -17.51
CA PHE A 15 -12.68 -10.89 -16.53
C PHE A 15 -12.54 -9.36 -16.45
N HIS A 16 -12.34 -8.72 -17.59
CA HIS A 16 -12.18 -7.26 -17.66
C HIS A 16 -13.44 -6.50 -17.24
N ASP A 17 -14.62 -7.03 -17.59
CA ASP A 17 -15.92 -6.40 -17.25
C ASP A 17 -16.18 -6.45 -15.74
N ILE A 18 -15.80 -7.55 -15.08
CA ILE A 18 -16.09 -7.74 -13.65
C ILE A 18 -15.01 -7.13 -12.75
N THR A 19 -13.74 -7.08 -13.21
CA THR A 19 -12.62 -6.55 -12.45
C THR A 19 -12.32 -5.08 -12.76
N GLY A 20 -12.65 -4.60 -13.94
CA GLY A 20 -12.29 -3.26 -14.44
C GLY A 20 -10.81 -3.13 -14.84
N LEU A 21 -10.03 -4.22 -14.83
CA LEU A 21 -8.61 -4.21 -15.20
C LEU A 21 -8.43 -4.03 -16.71
N PRO A 22 -7.48 -3.18 -17.17
CA PRO A 22 -7.32 -2.84 -18.58
C PRO A 22 -6.70 -3.99 -19.39
N ARG A 23 -7.19 -4.18 -20.62
CA ARG A 23 -6.72 -5.24 -21.54
C ARG A 23 -5.26 -5.05 -21.99
N GLU A 24 -4.82 -3.81 -22.05
CA GLU A 24 -3.46 -3.44 -22.43
C GLU A 24 -2.43 -3.90 -21.42
N GLU A 25 -2.80 -4.08 -20.18
CA GLU A 25 -1.93 -4.50 -19.09
C GLU A 25 -2.14 -5.96 -18.70
N TRP A 26 -3.37 -6.47 -18.83
CA TRP A 26 -3.80 -7.81 -18.42
C TRP A 26 -4.23 -8.63 -19.61
N PHE A 27 -3.53 -9.71 -19.89
CA PHE A 27 -3.91 -10.69 -20.92
C PHE A 27 -4.46 -11.95 -20.27
N CYS A 28 -5.59 -12.44 -20.73
CA CYS A 28 -6.25 -13.62 -20.19
C CYS A 28 -6.50 -14.65 -21.29
N THR A 29 -6.21 -15.92 -20.98
CA THR A 29 -6.60 -17.05 -21.81
C THR A 29 -6.96 -18.27 -20.96
N ASN A 30 -7.55 -19.27 -21.56
CA ASN A 30 -7.83 -20.57 -20.94
C ASN A 30 -7.03 -21.68 -21.62
N ASP A 31 -6.75 -22.73 -20.88
CA ASP A 31 -6.20 -23.95 -21.46
C ASP A 31 -7.19 -24.54 -22.48
N PRO A 32 -6.72 -25.19 -23.55
CA PRO A 32 -7.59 -25.86 -24.52
C PRO A 32 -8.54 -26.83 -23.85
N VAL A 33 -9.79 -26.81 -24.24
CA VAL A 33 -10.84 -27.66 -23.62
C VAL A 33 -10.50 -29.14 -23.78
N GLY A 34 -10.45 -29.86 -22.65
CA GLY A 34 -10.16 -31.30 -22.61
C GLY A 34 -8.67 -31.66 -22.60
N ALA A 35 -7.76 -30.71 -22.78
CA ALA A 35 -6.34 -30.93 -22.67
C ALA A 35 -5.86 -30.84 -21.21
N LYS A 36 -4.95 -31.71 -20.83
CA LYS A 36 -4.15 -31.58 -19.59
C LYS A 36 -2.77 -31.12 -20.00
N LEU A 37 -2.47 -29.85 -19.75
CA LEU A 37 -1.17 -29.30 -20.15
C LEU A 37 -0.12 -29.35 -19.05
N GLY A 38 -0.52 -29.46 -17.78
CA GLY A 38 0.37 -29.24 -16.64
C GLY A 38 0.76 -27.77 -16.50
N SER A 39 1.46 -27.41 -15.44
CA SER A 39 1.84 -26.02 -15.16
C SER A 39 2.87 -25.46 -16.16
N GLY A 40 3.81 -26.27 -16.63
CA GLY A 40 4.80 -25.88 -17.64
C GLY A 40 4.21 -25.79 -19.06
N GLY A 41 3.41 -26.79 -19.45
CA GLY A 41 2.69 -26.76 -20.73
C GLY A 41 1.66 -25.62 -20.79
N GLY A 42 0.95 -25.35 -19.69
CA GLY A 42 0.04 -24.21 -19.56
C GLY A 42 0.76 -22.87 -19.67
N THR A 43 1.96 -22.73 -19.08
CA THR A 43 2.83 -21.57 -19.28
C THR A 43 3.16 -21.37 -20.75
N THR A 44 3.55 -22.45 -21.44
CA THR A 44 3.90 -22.39 -22.87
C THR A 44 2.70 -22.00 -23.72
N TRP A 45 1.52 -22.56 -23.44
CA TRP A 45 0.27 -22.20 -24.12
C TRP A 45 -0.08 -20.73 -23.93
N LEU A 46 -0.10 -20.25 -22.70
CA LEU A 46 -0.40 -18.85 -22.36
C LEU A 46 0.55 -17.88 -23.08
N MET A 47 1.85 -18.21 -23.12
CA MET A 47 2.82 -17.40 -23.85
C MET A 47 2.59 -17.40 -25.36
N GLN A 48 2.26 -18.55 -25.97
CA GLN A 48 1.96 -18.63 -27.40
C GLN A 48 0.72 -17.84 -27.78
N GLU A 49 -0.34 -17.87 -26.96
CA GLU A 49 -1.55 -17.11 -27.18
C GLU A 49 -1.31 -15.60 -27.01
N TYR A 50 -0.50 -15.22 -26.02
CA TYR A 50 -0.10 -13.82 -25.83
C TYR A 50 0.73 -13.32 -27.04
N GLU A 51 1.70 -14.08 -27.53
CA GLU A 51 2.53 -13.75 -28.69
C GLU A 51 1.72 -13.58 -29.99
N LYS A 52 0.57 -14.21 -30.11
CA LYS A 52 -0.38 -14.05 -31.24
C LYS A 52 -1.32 -12.87 -31.09
N SER A 53 -1.43 -12.30 -29.91
CA SER A 53 -2.37 -11.24 -29.61
C SER A 53 -1.91 -9.87 -30.12
N GLU A 54 -2.82 -8.95 -30.34
CA GLU A 54 -2.54 -7.53 -30.64
C GLU A 54 -1.84 -6.78 -29.50
N TYR A 55 -1.83 -7.35 -28.29
CA TYR A 55 -1.22 -6.77 -27.09
C TYR A 55 0.26 -7.14 -26.92
N TYR A 56 0.79 -8.01 -27.76
CA TYR A 56 2.19 -8.39 -27.75
C TYR A 56 3.05 -7.31 -28.41
N ASP A 57 3.89 -6.68 -27.60
CA ASP A 57 4.87 -5.69 -28.09
C ASP A 57 6.29 -6.25 -27.93
N ASN A 58 6.89 -6.63 -29.06
CA ASN A 58 8.27 -7.11 -29.09
C ASN A 58 9.30 -5.96 -29.00
N GLN A 59 8.83 -4.69 -29.11
CA GLN A 59 9.65 -3.49 -28.99
C GLN A 59 9.05 -2.59 -27.93
N SER A 60 9.64 -2.59 -26.72
CA SER A 60 9.23 -1.61 -25.72
C SER A 60 9.47 -0.18 -26.24
N THR A 61 8.49 0.69 -26.04
CA THR A 61 8.52 2.12 -26.40
C THR A 61 9.67 2.90 -25.73
N GLU A 62 10.40 2.30 -24.78
CA GLU A 62 11.50 2.89 -24.02
C GLU A 62 12.85 2.16 -24.20
N GLY A 63 12.97 1.23 -25.15
CA GLY A 63 14.22 0.48 -25.40
C GLY A 63 14.59 -0.53 -24.32
N LYS A 64 13.72 -0.76 -23.31
CA LYS A 64 13.90 -1.82 -22.31
C LYS A 64 13.01 -3.03 -22.62
N PRO A 65 13.51 -4.24 -22.44
CA PRO A 65 12.72 -5.44 -22.69
C PRO A 65 11.54 -5.56 -21.72
N GLU A 66 10.40 -6.02 -22.24
CA GLU A 66 9.17 -6.20 -21.47
C GLU A 66 9.34 -7.24 -20.34
N LYS A 67 8.98 -6.88 -19.11
CA LYS A 67 8.85 -7.81 -17.99
C LYS A 67 7.41 -8.33 -17.89
N ARG A 68 7.26 -9.62 -17.52
CA ARG A 68 5.99 -10.34 -17.51
C ARG A 68 5.74 -11.03 -16.18
N LEU A 69 4.51 -11.01 -15.73
CA LEU A 69 4.03 -11.77 -14.58
C LEU A 69 2.99 -12.79 -15.06
N ILE A 70 3.28 -14.08 -14.91
CA ILE A 70 2.38 -15.20 -15.26
C ILE A 70 1.73 -15.71 -13.96
N LEU A 71 0.40 -15.64 -13.88
CA LEU A 71 -0.37 -16.16 -12.76
C LEU A 71 -1.17 -17.40 -13.20
N HIS A 72 -0.84 -18.55 -12.60
CA HIS A 72 -1.59 -19.77 -12.80
C HIS A 72 -2.81 -19.79 -11.90
N ALA A 73 -3.94 -19.33 -12.43
CA ALA A 73 -5.24 -19.31 -11.76
C ALA A 73 -6.25 -20.27 -12.40
N GLY A 74 -5.86 -20.94 -13.46
CA GLY A 74 -6.57 -22.06 -14.08
C GLY A 74 -6.53 -23.29 -13.16
N GLY A 75 -7.48 -24.15 -13.34
CA GLY A 75 -7.58 -25.39 -12.57
C GLY A 75 -9.01 -25.59 -12.07
N GLN A 76 -9.36 -26.86 -11.89
CA GLN A 76 -10.77 -27.27 -11.66
C GLN A 76 -11.28 -26.97 -10.24
N SER A 77 -10.48 -26.29 -9.38
CA SER A 77 -10.84 -25.89 -7.99
C SER A 77 -11.64 -26.94 -7.20
N ARG A 78 -11.33 -28.21 -7.40
CA ARG A 78 -12.11 -29.36 -6.90
C ARG A 78 -12.24 -29.42 -5.37
N ARG A 79 -11.33 -28.78 -4.65
CA ARG A 79 -11.28 -28.77 -3.18
C ARG A 79 -11.86 -27.48 -2.57
N LEU A 80 -12.27 -26.54 -3.41
CA LEU A 80 -12.87 -25.28 -3.01
C LEU A 80 -14.10 -24.99 -3.91
N PRO A 81 -15.21 -25.72 -3.70
CA PRO A 81 -16.39 -25.64 -4.55
C PRO A 81 -16.95 -24.23 -4.71
N ALA A 82 -17.08 -23.49 -3.61
CA ALA A 82 -17.67 -22.15 -3.56
C ALA A 82 -17.05 -21.17 -4.56
N TYR A 83 -15.74 -21.28 -4.84
CA TYR A 83 -15.02 -20.38 -5.73
C TYR A 83 -14.51 -21.06 -7.02
N ALA A 84 -14.90 -22.28 -7.26
CA ALA A 84 -14.63 -22.97 -8.52
C ALA A 84 -15.21 -22.20 -9.74
N PRO A 85 -16.43 -21.64 -9.70
CA PRO A 85 -17.01 -20.89 -10.82
C PRO A 85 -16.28 -19.59 -11.15
N SER A 86 -15.85 -18.83 -10.15
CA SER A 86 -15.19 -17.52 -10.32
C SER A 86 -13.66 -17.62 -10.39
N GLY A 87 -13.08 -18.84 -10.26
CA GLY A 87 -11.64 -19.01 -10.10
C GLY A 87 -11.18 -18.59 -8.71
N LYS A 88 -10.24 -19.35 -8.12
CA LYS A 88 -9.72 -19.09 -6.76
C LYS A 88 -9.07 -17.73 -6.61
N ILE A 89 -8.47 -17.21 -7.68
CA ILE A 89 -7.77 -15.93 -7.68
C ILE A 89 -8.68 -14.73 -7.39
N LEU A 90 -9.97 -14.84 -7.71
CA LEU A 90 -10.99 -13.83 -7.39
C LEU A 90 -11.77 -14.16 -6.11
N THR A 91 -11.22 -15.02 -5.22
CA THR A 91 -11.80 -15.25 -3.90
C THR A 91 -11.80 -13.94 -3.10
N PRO A 92 -12.97 -13.41 -2.69
CA PRO A 92 -13.04 -12.21 -1.86
C PRO A 92 -12.38 -12.45 -0.51
N ILE A 93 -11.51 -11.56 -0.10
CA ILE A 93 -10.80 -11.63 1.18
C ILE A 93 -11.30 -10.52 2.09
N PRO A 94 -11.74 -10.82 3.33
CA PRO A 94 -12.16 -9.80 4.27
C PRO A 94 -11.06 -8.78 4.56
N VAL A 95 -11.44 -7.50 4.69
CA VAL A 95 -10.48 -6.45 5.06
C VAL A 95 -9.80 -6.77 6.38
N PHE A 96 -8.50 -6.57 6.45
CA PHE A 96 -7.69 -6.86 7.64
C PHE A 96 -7.81 -5.73 8.64
N ARG A 97 -8.06 -6.05 9.89
CA ARG A 97 -8.23 -5.04 10.95
C ARG A 97 -6.94 -4.34 11.38
N TRP A 98 -5.79 -4.75 10.86
CA TRP A 98 -4.47 -4.19 11.15
C TRP A 98 -3.91 -3.34 9.99
N GLU A 99 -4.60 -3.27 8.85
CA GLU A 99 -4.15 -2.53 7.67
C GLU A 99 -5.14 -1.43 7.29
N ARG A 100 -4.61 -0.34 6.75
CA ARG A 100 -5.38 0.84 6.33
C ARG A 100 -5.42 0.95 4.80
N GLY A 101 -6.48 1.56 4.28
CA GLY A 101 -6.63 1.80 2.84
C GLY A 101 -7.15 0.62 2.05
N GLN A 102 -7.70 -0.40 2.69
CA GLN A 102 -8.25 -1.56 2.01
C GLN A 102 -9.66 -1.30 1.47
N ARG A 103 -10.04 -2.03 0.42
CA ARG A 103 -11.37 -1.98 -0.20
C ARG A 103 -12.20 -3.19 0.22
N LEU A 104 -13.52 -3.01 0.44
CA LEU A 104 -14.41 -4.15 0.68
C LEU A 104 -14.50 -5.08 -0.55
N SER A 105 -14.11 -4.61 -1.71
CA SER A 105 -14.07 -5.37 -2.96
C SER A 105 -12.79 -6.19 -3.15
N GLN A 106 -11.82 -6.11 -2.23
CA GLN A 106 -10.54 -6.80 -2.38
C GLN A 106 -10.72 -8.32 -2.50
N ASP A 107 -9.86 -8.91 -3.30
CA ASP A 107 -9.78 -10.34 -3.56
C ASP A 107 -8.32 -10.81 -3.53
N LEU A 108 -8.12 -12.10 -3.71
CA LEU A 108 -6.79 -12.68 -3.63
C LEU A 108 -5.86 -12.12 -4.72
N LEU A 109 -6.36 -11.81 -5.92
CA LEU A 109 -5.58 -11.20 -7.00
C LEU A 109 -5.04 -9.83 -6.61
N SER A 110 -5.91 -8.94 -6.13
CA SER A 110 -5.55 -7.58 -5.75
C SER A 110 -4.55 -7.53 -4.58
N LEU A 111 -4.57 -8.54 -3.70
CA LEU A 111 -3.66 -8.65 -2.57
C LEU A 111 -2.28 -9.22 -2.94
N GLN A 112 -2.19 -10.07 -3.97
CA GLN A 112 -0.93 -10.73 -4.39
C GLN A 112 -0.05 -9.83 -5.26
N VAL A 113 -0.65 -9.15 -6.23
CA VAL A 113 0.05 -8.44 -7.31
C VAL A 113 1.08 -7.43 -6.81
N PRO A 114 0.82 -6.61 -5.79
CA PRO A 114 1.78 -5.61 -5.33
C PRO A 114 3.14 -6.19 -4.91
N LEU A 115 3.17 -7.36 -4.26
CA LEU A 115 4.43 -8.01 -3.90
C LEU A 115 5.20 -8.46 -5.14
N TYR A 116 4.51 -9.03 -6.12
CA TYR A 116 5.13 -9.54 -7.35
C TYR A 116 5.70 -8.40 -8.20
N GLU A 117 4.97 -7.29 -8.30
CA GLU A 117 5.45 -6.07 -8.96
C GLU A 117 6.70 -5.51 -8.27
N LYS A 118 6.72 -5.52 -6.94
CA LYS A 118 7.86 -5.07 -6.14
C LYS A 118 9.10 -5.95 -6.40
N ILE A 119 8.96 -7.28 -6.38
CA ILE A 119 10.06 -8.20 -6.68
C ILE A 119 10.57 -7.97 -8.11
N MET A 120 9.68 -7.89 -9.10
CA MET A 120 10.06 -7.68 -10.50
C MET A 120 10.70 -6.31 -10.75
N SER A 121 10.36 -5.30 -9.95
CA SER A 121 10.95 -3.95 -10.08
C SER A 121 12.44 -3.92 -9.72
N VAL A 122 12.88 -4.81 -8.83
CA VAL A 122 14.28 -4.91 -8.39
C VAL A 122 15.03 -6.07 -9.03
N ALA A 123 14.35 -6.94 -9.79
CA ALA A 123 14.97 -8.05 -10.50
C ALA A 123 15.90 -7.56 -11.62
N PRO A 124 17.05 -8.20 -11.83
CA PRO A 124 17.94 -7.96 -12.99
C PRO A 124 17.18 -7.97 -14.32
N ASP A 125 17.67 -7.22 -15.30
CA ASP A 125 17.05 -7.14 -16.65
C ASP A 125 17.08 -8.47 -17.40
N GLY A 126 17.93 -9.43 -17.01
CA GLY A 126 17.96 -10.80 -17.53
C GLY A 126 16.76 -11.64 -17.08
N LEU A 127 16.19 -11.36 -15.92
CA LEU A 127 15.03 -12.05 -15.34
C LEU A 127 13.72 -11.35 -15.73
N ARG A 128 13.12 -11.76 -16.84
CA ARG A 128 11.99 -11.06 -17.44
C ARG A 128 10.63 -11.66 -17.15
N THR A 129 10.57 -12.92 -16.78
CA THR A 129 9.30 -13.62 -16.55
C THR A 129 9.25 -14.13 -15.13
N MET A 130 8.21 -13.75 -14.40
CA MET A 130 7.86 -14.33 -13.11
C MET A 130 6.67 -15.25 -13.28
N ILE A 131 6.75 -16.47 -12.75
CA ILE A 131 5.65 -17.44 -12.69
C ILE A 131 5.22 -17.58 -11.24
N VAL A 132 3.91 -17.46 -10.97
CA VAL A 132 3.36 -17.55 -9.61
C VAL A 132 2.08 -18.36 -9.54
N SER A 133 1.79 -18.90 -8.35
CA SER A 133 0.53 -19.60 -8.05
C SER A 133 -0.58 -18.60 -7.73
N GLY A 134 -1.79 -18.84 -8.20
CA GLY A 134 -2.95 -17.96 -8.02
C GLY A 134 -3.79 -18.24 -6.76
N ASP A 135 -3.49 -19.28 -5.97
CA ASP A 135 -4.28 -19.68 -4.79
C ASP A 135 -3.52 -19.47 -3.46
N VAL A 136 -2.62 -18.51 -3.43
CA VAL A 136 -1.81 -18.18 -2.25
C VAL A 136 -1.86 -16.68 -1.96
N TYR A 137 -1.72 -16.31 -0.70
CA TYR A 137 -1.40 -14.94 -0.28
C TYR A 137 -0.04 -14.96 0.40
N ILE A 138 0.89 -14.22 -0.16
CA ILE A 138 2.28 -14.15 0.29
C ILE A 138 2.57 -12.73 0.75
N ARG A 139 3.24 -12.59 1.89
CA ARG A 139 3.71 -11.31 2.42
C ARG A 139 5.21 -11.34 2.60
N ALA A 140 5.86 -10.23 2.32
CA ALA A 140 7.23 -9.94 2.72
C ALA A 140 7.21 -8.77 3.69
N THR A 141 7.61 -8.99 4.93
CA THR A 141 7.58 -7.96 5.99
C THR A 141 8.90 -7.20 6.10
N GLN A 142 9.88 -7.58 5.31
CA GLN A 142 11.18 -6.94 5.19
C GLN A 142 11.45 -6.56 3.74
N PRO A 143 12.36 -5.59 3.49
CA PRO A 143 12.73 -5.19 2.14
C PRO A 143 13.25 -6.37 1.29
N ILE A 144 12.87 -6.39 0.01
CA ILE A 144 13.42 -7.36 -0.95
C ILE A 144 14.90 -7.03 -1.17
N GLY A 145 15.76 -8.00 -0.88
CA GLY A 145 17.20 -7.88 -1.07
C GLY A 145 17.63 -7.94 -2.54
N GLU A 146 18.94 -7.95 -2.76
CA GLU A 146 19.52 -8.11 -4.09
C GLU A 146 19.20 -9.49 -4.68
N ILE A 147 18.75 -9.50 -5.94
CA ILE A 147 18.41 -10.71 -6.68
C ILE A 147 19.60 -11.06 -7.59
N PRO A 148 20.20 -12.25 -7.48
CA PRO A 148 21.32 -12.63 -8.32
C PRO A 148 20.92 -12.80 -9.78
N ASP A 149 21.85 -12.53 -10.70
CA ASP A 149 21.67 -12.75 -12.13
C ASP A 149 21.93 -14.24 -12.44
N ALA A 150 20.83 -14.99 -12.55
CA ALA A 150 20.83 -16.43 -12.85
C ALA A 150 19.72 -16.72 -13.87
N ASP A 151 19.76 -17.93 -14.50
CA ASP A 151 18.72 -18.31 -15.46
C ASP A 151 17.36 -18.52 -14.76
N VAL A 152 17.40 -19.05 -13.52
CA VAL A 152 16.22 -19.27 -12.68
C VAL A 152 16.50 -18.80 -11.26
N VAL A 153 15.58 -18.01 -10.68
CA VAL A 153 15.61 -17.62 -9.26
C VAL A 153 14.30 -18.02 -8.61
N CYS A 154 14.37 -18.83 -7.55
CA CYS A 154 13.20 -19.29 -6.82
C CYS A 154 13.18 -18.73 -5.41
N TYR A 155 12.03 -18.21 -4.96
CA TYR A 155 11.82 -17.84 -3.59
C TYR A 155 11.19 -18.96 -2.78
N GLY A 156 11.63 -19.12 -1.54
CA GLY A 156 11.09 -20.10 -0.61
C GLY A 156 11.06 -19.59 0.83
N LEU A 157 10.52 -20.42 1.71
CA LEU A 157 10.41 -20.16 3.14
C LEU A 157 11.05 -21.28 3.97
N TRP A 158 11.59 -20.89 5.13
CA TRP A 158 12.02 -21.80 6.16
C TRP A 158 10.80 -22.31 6.94
N LEU A 159 10.28 -23.49 6.60
CA LEU A 159 9.16 -24.13 7.27
C LEU A 159 9.58 -25.45 7.89
N GLY A 160 8.93 -25.82 9.00
CA GLY A 160 9.18 -27.11 9.66
C GLY A 160 8.78 -28.31 8.78
N PRO A 161 9.39 -29.49 9.02
CA PRO A 161 9.15 -30.70 8.21
C PRO A 161 7.66 -31.09 8.10
N GLU A 162 6.87 -30.85 9.12
CA GLU A 162 5.43 -31.19 9.16
C GLU A 162 4.60 -30.37 8.16
N ILE A 163 5.06 -29.15 7.81
CA ILE A 163 4.39 -28.28 6.83
C ILE A 163 5.03 -28.50 5.46
N ALA A 164 6.36 -28.56 5.41
CA ALA A 164 7.13 -28.65 4.17
C ALA A 164 6.84 -29.95 3.39
N CYS A 165 6.44 -31.05 4.07
CA CYS A 165 6.14 -32.33 3.43
C CYS A 165 4.98 -32.29 2.42
N ASP A 166 4.10 -31.30 2.50
CA ASP A 166 2.99 -31.12 1.57
C ASP A 166 3.34 -30.27 0.33
N HIS A 167 4.57 -29.75 0.28
CA HIS A 167 5.05 -28.81 -0.76
C HIS A 167 6.28 -29.33 -1.50
N GLY A 168 6.66 -28.63 -2.57
CA GLY A 168 7.99 -28.75 -3.15
C GLY A 168 9.04 -28.12 -2.22
N ILE A 169 10.26 -28.65 -2.25
CA ILE A 169 11.38 -28.08 -1.51
C ILE A 169 12.61 -27.89 -2.39
N PHE A 170 13.33 -26.81 -2.14
CA PHE A 170 14.62 -26.51 -2.74
C PHE A 170 15.74 -26.90 -1.76
N VAL A 171 16.56 -27.86 -2.11
CA VAL A 171 17.64 -28.36 -1.26
C VAL A 171 18.96 -27.69 -1.66
N SER A 172 19.73 -27.20 -0.67
CA SER A 172 21.07 -26.65 -0.86
C SER A 172 22.06 -27.23 0.17
N SER A 173 23.35 -27.16 -0.15
CA SER A 173 24.40 -27.56 0.81
C SER A 173 24.62 -26.44 1.86
N HIS A 174 25.09 -26.82 3.04
CA HIS A 174 25.49 -25.83 4.09
C HIS A 174 26.60 -24.89 3.60
N GLU A 175 27.48 -25.36 2.68
CA GLU A 175 28.57 -24.56 2.13
C GLU A 175 28.11 -23.51 1.12
N LYS A 176 27.04 -23.78 0.38
CA LYS A 176 26.49 -22.92 -0.68
C LYS A 176 24.97 -22.80 -0.59
N PRO A 177 24.45 -22.12 0.42
CA PRO A 177 23.01 -22.10 0.73
C PRO A 177 22.14 -21.39 -0.34
N GLY A 178 22.71 -20.53 -1.17
CA GLY A 178 22.00 -19.82 -2.23
C GLY A 178 21.96 -20.58 -3.58
N ILE A 179 22.67 -21.73 -3.71
CA ILE A 179 22.73 -22.52 -4.94
C ILE A 179 21.89 -23.78 -4.78
N LEU A 180 20.96 -23.98 -5.71
CA LEU A 180 20.13 -25.18 -5.73
C LEU A 180 20.96 -26.42 -5.96
N LYS A 181 20.88 -27.40 -5.06
CA LYS A 181 21.39 -28.76 -5.28
C LYS A 181 20.38 -29.59 -6.08
N CYS A 182 19.18 -29.70 -5.56
CA CYS A 182 18.05 -30.37 -6.20
C CYS A 182 16.70 -29.85 -5.66
N MET A 183 15.65 -30.07 -6.43
CA MET A 183 14.29 -29.92 -5.99
C MET A 183 13.63 -31.27 -5.71
N MET A 184 12.83 -31.37 -4.67
CA MET A 184 12.07 -32.58 -4.33
C MET A 184 10.60 -32.21 -4.17
N GLN A 185 9.70 -33.09 -4.66
CA GLN A 185 8.27 -32.88 -4.52
C GLN A 185 7.70 -33.71 -3.38
N LYS A 186 7.08 -33.07 -2.42
CA LYS A 186 6.36 -33.68 -1.28
C LYS A 186 7.14 -34.81 -0.59
N PRO A 187 8.36 -34.52 -0.13
CA PRO A 187 9.16 -35.54 0.58
C PRO A 187 8.52 -35.85 1.95
N SER A 188 8.78 -37.06 2.47
CA SER A 188 8.29 -37.41 3.78
C SER A 188 8.94 -36.59 4.90
N VAL A 189 8.23 -36.41 6.03
CA VAL A 189 8.80 -35.77 7.24
C VAL A 189 10.13 -36.38 7.65
N GLN A 190 10.25 -37.72 7.55
CA GLN A 190 11.48 -38.44 7.85
C GLN A 190 12.61 -38.02 6.91
N THR A 191 12.36 -37.93 5.60
CA THR A 191 13.31 -37.48 4.60
C THR A 191 13.80 -36.06 4.89
N LEU A 192 12.88 -35.16 5.22
CA LEU A 192 13.19 -33.75 5.54
C LEU A 192 14.06 -33.63 6.80
N THR A 193 13.75 -34.42 7.84
CA THR A 193 14.52 -34.44 9.08
C THR A 193 15.95 -34.92 8.85
N GLN A 194 16.14 -35.95 8.01
CA GLN A 194 17.45 -36.48 7.63
C GLN A 194 18.24 -35.48 6.78
N LEU A 195 17.58 -34.76 5.86
CA LEU A 195 18.21 -33.72 5.03
C LEU A 195 18.87 -32.64 5.86
N LEU A 196 18.21 -32.20 6.96
CA LEU A 196 18.73 -31.12 7.81
C LEU A 196 20.06 -31.43 8.51
N GLU A 197 20.50 -32.68 8.54
CA GLU A 197 21.81 -33.03 9.09
C GLU A 197 22.98 -32.46 8.26
N ASN A 198 22.82 -32.37 6.93
CA ASN A 198 23.89 -31.97 6.00
C ASN A 198 23.48 -30.92 4.96
N HIS A 199 22.20 -30.53 4.91
CA HIS A 199 21.65 -29.66 3.90
C HIS A 199 20.66 -28.67 4.54
N TYR A 200 20.47 -27.53 3.88
CA TYR A 200 19.31 -26.68 4.09
C TYR A 200 18.23 -27.01 3.08
N TYR A 201 16.98 -26.70 3.41
CA TYR A 201 15.92 -26.65 2.42
C TYR A 201 15.04 -25.41 2.61
N LEU A 202 14.55 -24.85 1.52
CA LEU A 202 13.49 -23.86 1.48
C LEU A 202 12.24 -24.50 0.90
N THR A 203 11.08 -24.27 1.52
CA THR A 203 9.80 -24.71 0.98
C THR A 203 9.42 -23.79 -0.17
N ASP A 204 9.08 -24.35 -1.32
CA ASP A 204 8.61 -23.61 -2.49
C ASP A 204 7.29 -22.91 -2.18
N ILE A 205 7.23 -21.62 -2.44
CA ILE A 205 6.05 -20.77 -2.27
C ILE A 205 5.41 -20.37 -3.60
N GLY A 206 5.90 -20.95 -4.70
CA GLY A 206 5.37 -20.70 -6.03
C GLY A 206 5.75 -19.34 -6.62
N ILE A 207 6.91 -18.78 -6.28
CA ILE A 207 7.46 -17.55 -6.91
C ILE A 207 8.76 -17.93 -7.62
N TRP A 208 8.72 -17.94 -8.95
CA TRP A 208 9.83 -18.31 -9.81
C TRP A 208 10.12 -17.23 -10.84
N LEU A 209 11.36 -16.71 -10.89
CA LEU A 209 11.80 -15.76 -11.89
C LEU A 209 12.66 -16.49 -12.92
N LEU A 210 12.37 -16.30 -14.19
CA LEU A 210 13.03 -16.98 -15.30
C LEU A 210 13.61 -15.97 -16.29
N SER A 211 14.81 -16.30 -16.79
CA SER A 211 15.41 -15.65 -17.94
C SER A 211 14.70 -16.09 -19.24
N ASP A 212 14.92 -15.34 -20.34
CA ASP A 212 14.42 -15.76 -21.65
C ASP A 212 15.00 -17.12 -22.07
N LYS A 213 16.25 -17.43 -21.66
CA LYS A 213 16.87 -18.74 -21.90
C LYS A 213 16.12 -19.86 -21.17
N ALA A 214 15.81 -19.66 -19.88
CA ALA A 214 15.05 -20.64 -19.09
C ALA A 214 13.61 -20.82 -19.64
N MET A 215 12.96 -19.74 -20.05
CA MET A 215 11.65 -19.80 -20.72
C MET A 215 11.70 -20.56 -22.05
N GLN A 216 12.76 -20.41 -22.83
CA GLN A 216 12.93 -21.17 -24.08
C GLN A 216 13.12 -22.66 -23.82
N VAL A 217 13.92 -23.04 -22.81
CA VAL A 217 14.09 -24.46 -22.41
C VAL A 217 12.76 -25.01 -21.92
N LEU A 218 12.02 -24.32 -21.07
CA LEU A 218 10.67 -24.72 -20.61
C LEU A 218 9.73 -24.96 -21.78
N ARG A 219 9.71 -24.01 -22.74
CA ARG A 219 8.92 -24.13 -23.98
C ARG A 219 9.28 -25.35 -24.79
N ASN A 220 10.58 -25.57 -25.05
CA ASN A 220 11.06 -26.74 -25.82
C ASN A 220 10.66 -28.07 -25.18
N LYS A 221 10.78 -28.16 -23.85
CA LYS A 221 10.38 -29.35 -23.07
C LYS A 221 8.87 -29.58 -23.03
N SER A 222 8.10 -28.56 -23.21
CA SER A 222 6.63 -28.61 -23.25
C SER A 222 6.05 -28.91 -24.64
N LEU A 223 6.89 -29.07 -25.67
CA LEU A 223 6.46 -29.34 -27.03
C LEU A 223 6.76 -30.77 -27.45
N ASN A 224 5.83 -31.38 -28.20
CA ASN A 224 6.03 -32.60 -28.94
C ASN A 224 6.83 -32.32 -30.22
N ALA A 225 7.31 -33.37 -30.89
CA ALA A 225 8.03 -33.26 -32.15
C ALA A 225 7.22 -32.64 -33.30
N ASP A 226 5.90 -32.69 -33.24
CA ASP A 226 4.97 -32.07 -34.20
C ASP A 226 4.61 -30.59 -33.86
N GLY A 227 5.21 -30.05 -32.78
CA GLY A 227 4.95 -28.70 -32.32
C GLY A 227 3.70 -28.53 -31.45
N SER A 228 2.94 -29.60 -31.20
CA SER A 228 1.83 -29.59 -30.24
C SER A 228 2.34 -29.51 -28.78
N ILE A 229 1.54 -28.91 -27.88
CA ILE A 229 1.92 -28.86 -26.47
C ILE A 229 1.58 -30.17 -25.79
N ARG A 230 2.55 -30.70 -25.04
CA ARG A 230 2.37 -31.90 -24.20
C ARG A 230 2.09 -31.52 -22.74
N GLU A 231 1.54 -32.47 -21.99
CA GLU A 231 1.49 -32.35 -20.54
C GLU A 231 2.92 -32.27 -19.99
N TYR A 232 3.26 -31.18 -19.37
CA TYR A 232 4.56 -30.91 -18.74
C TYR A 232 4.39 -30.10 -17.48
N ASP A 233 4.91 -30.57 -16.37
CA ASP A 233 4.73 -29.93 -15.07
C ASP A 233 5.97 -29.12 -14.67
N LEU A 234 5.74 -27.84 -14.32
CA LEU A 234 6.79 -26.91 -13.91
C LEU A 234 7.52 -27.38 -12.64
N TYR A 235 6.81 -27.99 -11.71
CA TYR A 235 7.36 -28.33 -10.40
C TYR A 235 8.00 -29.73 -10.39
N SER A 236 7.29 -30.75 -10.85
CA SER A 236 7.73 -32.16 -10.78
C SER A 236 8.62 -32.57 -11.94
N GLU A 237 8.55 -31.89 -13.09
CA GLU A 237 9.41 -32.21 -14.25
C GLU A 237 10.51 -31.15 -14.41
N PHE A 238 10.17 -29.88 -14.73
CA PHE A 238 11.19 -28.85 -14.94
C PHE A 238 11.96 -28.54 -13.64
N GLY A 239 11.27 -28.33 -12.52
CA GLY A 239 11.91 -28.03 -11.24
C GLY A 239 12.80 -29.16 -10.74
N CYS A 240 12.35 -30.41 -10.83
CA CYS A 240 13.16 -31.58 -10.46
C CYS A 240 14.36 -31.85 -11.40
N GLY A 241 14.36 -31.22 -12.58
CA GLY A 241 15.51 -31.20 -13.50
C GLY A 241 16.56 -30.15 -13.20
N LEU A 242 16.24 -29.17 -12.34
CA LEU A 242 17.12 -28.06 -11.97
C LEU A 242 18.10 -28.43 -10.87
N GLY A 243 19.24 -27.75 -10.84
CA GLY A 243 20.23 -27.84 -9.76
C GLY A 243 21.51 -28.58 -10.15
N THR A 244 22.44 -28.64 -9.19
CA THR A 244 23.77 -29.27 -9.41
C THR A 244 23.75 -30.78 -9.29
N ASP A 245 22.72 -31.37 -8.69
CA ASP A 245 22.50 -32.81 -8.50
C ASP A 245 20.99 -33.11 -8.56
N PRO A 246 20.34 -32.89 -9.73
CA PRO A 246 18.90 -32.92 -9.88
C PRO A 246 18.30 -34.31 -9.62
N THR A 247 17.08 -34.33 -9.04
CA THR A 247 16.34 -35.56 -8.77
C THR A 247 15.89 -36.27 -10.07
N THR A 248 15.69 -35.51 -11.14
CA THR A 248 15.32 -35.99 -12.46
C THR A 248 16.23 -35.31 -13.50
N PRO A 249 17.47 -35.83 -13.74
CA PRO A 249 18.40 -35.17 -14.64
C PRO A 249 17.85 -35.00 -16.06
N ASP A 250 18.07 -33.83 -16.64
CA ASP A 250 17.72 -33.49 -18.01
C ASP A 250 18.85 -32.66 -18.64
N ASP A 251 19.27 -33.03 -19.85
CA ASP A 251 20.47 -32.49 -20.50
C ASP A 251 20.42 -30.95 -20.73
N GLU A 252 19.25 -30.37 -20.90
CA GLU A 252 19.09 -28.93 -21.11
C GLU A 252 18.71 -28.21 -19.83
N VAL A 253 17.76 -28.73 -19.06
CA VAL A 253 17.27 -28.12 -17.81
C VAL A 253 18.37 -28.05 -16.76
N SER A 254 19.16 -29.12 -16.62
CA SER A 254 20.25 -29.20 -15.62
C SER A 254 21.44 -28.29 -15.93
N GLN A 255 21.47 -27.65 -17.11
CA GLN A 255 22.51 -26.65 -17.48
C GLN A 255 22.12 -25.22 -17.10
N LEU A 256 20.88 -24.99 -16.67
CA LEU A 256 20.44 -23.65 -16.23
C LEU A 256 21.06 -23.31 -14.88
N SER A 257 21.55 -22.08 -14.76
CA SER A 257 22.02 -21.56 -13.48
C SER A 257 20.81 -21.25 -12.58
N VAL A 258 20.87 -21.72 -11.32
CA VAL A 258 19.73 -21.58 -10.41
C VAL A 258 20.17 -21.00 -9.07
N ALA A 259 19.50 -19.94 -8.64
CA ALA A 259 19.63 -19.40 -7.30
C ALA A 259 18.32 -19.60 -6.51
N ILE A 260 18.46 -19.89 -5.22
CA ILE A 260 17.33 -19.97 -4.30
C ILE A 260 17.49 -18.93 -3.20
N LEU A 261 16.39 -18.21 -2.91
CA LEU A 261 16.37 -17.12 -1.97
C LEU A 261 15.26 -17.31 -0.93
N PRO A 262 15.58 -17.10 0.37
CA PRO A 262 14.51 -16.97 1.36
C PRO A 262 13.77 -15.65 1.13
N LEU A 263 12.44 -15.66 1.16
CA LEU A 263 11.66 -14.42 1.09
C LEU A 263 11.85 -13.65 2.40
N PRO A 264 12.32 -12.38 2.36
CA PRO A 264 12.63 -11.61 3.57
C PRO A 264 11.40 -11.35 4.43
N GLY A 265 11.40 -11.86 5.69
CA GLY A 265 10.24 -11.78 6.56
C GLY A 265 8.99 -12.41 5.93
N GLY A 266 9.17 -13.49 5.17
CA GLY A 266 8.13 -14.11 4.37
C GLY A 266 7.06 -14.80 5.20
N GLU A 267 5.81 -14.61 4.82
CA GLU A 267 4.63 -15.30 5.35
C GLU A 267 3.82 -15.86 4.18
N PHE A 268 3.26 -17.05 4.37
CA PHE A 268 2.57 -17.80 3.31
C PHE A 268 1.22 -18.31 3.80
N TYR A 269 0.16 -17.99 3.07
CA TYR A 269 -1.21 -18.37 3.37
C TYR A 269 -1.85 -18.99 2.14
N HIS A 270 -2.21 -20.28 2.23
CA HIS A 270 -2.82 -21.03 1.14
C HIS A 270 -4.35 -20.93 1.18
N TYR A 271 -4.98 -20.80 0.02
CA TYR A 271 -6.42 -20.64 -0.18
C TYR A 271 -6.99 -21.71 -1.12
N GLY A 272 -6.39 -22.89 -1.12
CA GLY A 272 -6.71 -23.97 -2.07
C GLY A 272 -7.91 -24.84 -1.71
N THR A 273 -8.39 -24.81 -0.45
CA THR A 273 -9.47 -25.66 0.05
C THR A 273 -10.48 -24.90 0.91
N THR A 274 -11.66 -25.50 1.13
CA THR A 274 -12.69 -24.95 2.03
C THR A 274 -12.18 -24.70 3.45
N HIS A 275 -11.35 -25.58 3.98
CA HIS A 275 -10.73 -25.40 5.29
C HIS A 275 -9.73 -24.22 5.28
N GLU A 276 -8.92 -24.13 4.26
CA GLU A 276 -7.85 -23.13 4.18
C GLU A 276 -8.36 -21.69 3.99
N ILE A 277 -9.50 -21.46 3.32
CA ILE A 277 -10.07 -20.11 3.26
C ILE A 277 -10.37 -19.56 4.67
N LEU A 278 -10.78 -20.41 5.61
CA LEU A 278 -11.07 -20.03 6.98
C LEU A 278 -9.79 -19.91 7.82
N SER A 279 -8.93 -20.96 7.80
CA SER A 279 -7.72 -20.99 8.62
C SER A 279 -6.71 -19.93 8.21
N SER A 280 -6.48 -19.75 6.90
CA SER A 280 -5.59 -18.71 6.37
C SER A 280 -6.13 -17.30 6.66
N THR A 281 -7.43 -17.07 6.44
CA THR A 281 -8.05 -15.78 6.78
C THR A 281 -7.98 -15.49 8.27
N LEU A 282 -8.22 -16.49 9.12
CA LEU A 282 -8.12 -16.34 10.58
C LEU A 282 -6.69 -15.99 11.01
N ALA A 283 -5.68 -16.66 10.43
CA ALA A 283 -4.29 -16.41 10.71
C ALA A 283 -3.92 -14.97 10.31
N VAL A 284 -4.29 -14.54 9.10
CA VAL A 284 -4.02 -13.17 8.60
C VAL A 284 -4.73 -12.12 9.47
N GLN A 285 -5.99 -12.34 9.88
CA GLN A 285 -6.72 -11.41 10.75
C GLN A 285 -6.07 -11.25 12.13
N ASN A 286 -5.33 -12.24 12.59
CA ASN A 286 -4.69 -12.25 13.91
C ASN A 286 -3.21 -11.82 13.88
N ILE A 287 -2.69 -11.38 12.74
CA ILE A 287 -1.34 -10.80 12.65
C ILE A 287 -1.21 -9.61 13.58
N VAL A 288 -0.07 -9.53 14.25
CA VAL A 288 0.30 -8.44 15.14
C VAL A 288 1.55 -7.76 14.57
N ASN A 289 1.36 -6.60 13.98
CA ASN A 289 2.46 -5.81 13.43
C ASN A 289 3.20 -5.00 14.51
N ASP A 290 2.53 -4.66 15.60
CA ASP A 290 3.11 -3.93 16.73
C ASP A 290 2.84 -4.68 18.04
N GLN A 291 3.89 -5.27 18.62
CA GLN A 291 3.78 -6.03 19.87
C GLN A 291 3.30 -5.18 21.06
N ARG A 292 3.46 -3.85 21.00
CA ARG A 292 2.94 -2.94 22.04
C ARG A 292 1.43 -2.97 22.11
N GLU A 293 0.75 -3.28 21.02
CA GLU A 293 -0.72 -3.42 20.98
C GLU A 293 -1.22 -4.66 21.76
N ILE A 294 -0.40 -5.70 21.87
CA ILE A 294 -0.73 -6.89 22.65
C ILE A 294 -0.74 -6.58 24.16
N MET A 295 0.18 -5.76 24.63
CA MET A 295 0.37 -5.48 26.05
C MET A 295 -0.80 -4.70 26.67
N HIS A 296 -1.64 -4.06 25.87
CA HIS A 296 -2.79 -3.31 26.37
C HIS A 296 -4.04 -4.15 26.61
N HIS A 297 -3.99 -5.46 26.53
CA HIS A 297 -5.11 -6.41 26.76
C HIS A 297 -6.41 -6.10 26.01
N SER A 298 -6.39 -5.13 25.07
CA SER A 298 -7.56 -4.64 24.35
C SER A 298 -7.85 -5.44 23.07
N ARG A 299 -6.85 -6.16 22.56
CA ARG A 299 -6.98 -6.90 21.31
C ARG A 299 -7.49 -8.32 21.57
N ARG A 300 -8.76 -8.56 21.28
CA ARG A 300 -9.32 -9.91 21.24
C ARG A 300 -8.95 -10.61 19.93
N PRO A 301 -8.63 -11.91 19.95
CA PRO A 301 -8.50 -12.70 18.73
C PRO A 301 -9.76 -12.58 17.86
N HIS A 302 -9.58 -12.55 16.55
CA HIS A 302 -10.71 -12.60 15.62
C HIS A 302 -11.39 -13.98 15.76
N PRO A 303 -12.72 -14.07 15.86
CA PRO A 303 -13.40 -15.35 15.84
C PRO A 303 -13.29 -15.98 14.45
N SER A 304 -13.43 -17.30 14.36
CA SER A 304 -13.44 -18.03 13.08
C SER A 304 -14.77 -17.87 12.32
N MET A 305 -15.26 -16.64 12.23
CA MET A 305 -16.51 -16.28 11.58
C MET A 305 -16.28 -15.09 10.64
N PHE A 306 -16.53 -15.30 9.36
CA PHE A 306 -16.33 -14.31 8.31
C PHE A 306 -17.62 -14.08 7.54
N VAL A 307 -18.10 -12.85 7.53
CA VAL A 307 -19.28 -12.42 6.78
C VAL A 307 -18.90 -11.22 5.94
N GLN A 308 -19.03 -11.33 4.62
CA GLN A 308 -18.68 -10.27 3.70
C GLN A 308 -19.65 -10.22 2.51
N ASN A 309 -19.87 -9.03 1.98
CA ASN A 309 -20.79 -8.83 0.86
C ASN A 309 -22.13 -9.54 1.06
N SER A 310 -22.70 -9.48 2.27
CA SER A 310 -23.86 -10.31 2.67
C SER A 310 -24.76 -9.58 3.63
N GLU A 311 -26.05 -9.83 3.56
CA GLU A 311 -27.03 -9.35 4.52
C GLU A 311 -27.34 -10.41 5.56
N MET A 312 -27.25 -10.06 6.83
CA MET A 312 -27.48 -10.95 7.97
C MET A 312 -28.63 -10.47 8.83
N LYS A 313 -29.68 -11.26 8.92
CA LYS A 313 -30.84 -10.99 9.83
C LYS A 313 -30.79 -11.77 11.13
N ILE A 314 -29.80 -12.65 11.30
CA ILE A 314 -29.56 -13.42 12.53
C ILE A 314 -28.26 -12.98 13.21
N LYS A 315 -28.12 -13.26 14.50
CA LYS A 315 -26.90 -13.02 15.27
C LYS A 315 -26.08 -14.31 15.38
N LEU A 316 -24.80 -14.21 15.02
CA LEU A 316 -23.83 -15.26 15.31
C LEU A 316 -23.38 -15.15 16.77
N THR A 317 -23.09 -16.30 17.37
CA THR A 317 -22.68 -16.44 18.76
C THR A 317 -21.41 -17.28 18.86
N ASP A 318 -20.84 -17.44 20.05
CA ASP A 318 -19.67 -18.29 20.31
C ASP A 318 -19.88 -19.78 19.97
N LYS A 319 -21.12 -20.18 19.75
CA LYS A 319 -21.46 -21.56 19.29
C LYS A 319 -21.22 -21.73 17.80
N ASN A 320 -21.17 -20.62 17.05
CA ASN A 320 -20.86 -20.59 15.63
C ASN A 320 -19.34 -20.51 15.46
N GLN A 321 -18.75 -21.53 14.85
CA GLN A 321 -17.31 -21.61 14.59
C GLN A 321 -17.08 -22.03 13.14
N ASN A 322 -16.00 -21.58 12.54
CA ASN A 322 -15.66 -21.86 11.16
C ASN A 322 -16.81 -21.51 10.20
N ILE A 323 -17.27 -20.26 10.28
CA ILE A 323 -18.36 -19.75 9.45
C ILE A 323 -17.77 -18.89 8.34
N TRP A 324 -18.17 -19.16 7.11
CA TRP A 324 -17.87 -18.33 5.95
C TRP A 324 -19.15 -18.01 5.20
N ILE A 325 -19.54 -16.75 5.16
CA ILE A 325 -20.73 -16.28 4.45
C ILE A 325 -20.30 -15.18 3.50
N GLU A 326 -20.51 -15.41 2.19
CA GLU A 326 -20.13 -14.43 1.18
C GLU A 326 -21.22 -14.33 0.11
N ASN A 327 -21.52 -13.11 -0.34
CA ASN A 327 -22.49 -12.85 -1.41
C ASN A 327 -23.86 -13.49 -1.14
N SER A 328 -24.34 -13.42 0.11
CA SER A 328 -25.50 -14.20 0.56
C SER A 328 -26.46 -13.38 1.41
N TRP A 329 -27.73 -13.71 1.34
CA TRP A 329 -28.79 -13.21 2.20
C TRP A 329 -29.19 -14.26 3.21
N ILE A 330 -28.95 -14.01 4.49
CA ILE A 330 -29.33 -14.89 5.61
C ILE A 330 -30.53 -14.28 6.32
N GLY A 331 -31.72 -14.83 6.06
CA GLY A 331 -33.00 -14.35 6.59
C GLY A 331 -33.19 -14.69 8.09
N GLU A 332 -34.22 -14.13 8.69
CA GLU A 332 -34.53 -14.30 10.13
C GLU A 332 -34.80 -15.73 10.55
N LYS A 333 -35.27 -16.57 9.62
CA LYS A 333 -35.63 -17.98 9.86
C LYS A 333 -34.49 -18.96 9.60
N TRP A 334 -33.27 -18.45 9.35
CA TRP A 334 -32.11 -19.30 9.21
C TRP A 334 -31.50 -19.67 10.55
N SER A 335 -30.95 -20.85 10.64
CA SER A 335 -30.18 -21.34 11.79
C SER A 335 -28.87 -21.95 11.32
N LEU A 336 -27.74 -21.46 11.87
CA LEU A 336 -26.40 -21.92 11.56
C LEU A 336 -25.74 -22.56 12.76
N THR A 337 -24.82 -23.48 12.50
CA THR A 337 -24.11 -24.20 13.56
C THR A 337 -22.61 -23.92 13.49
N ARG A 338 -21.78 -24.86 13.04
CA ARG A 338 -20.34 -24.77 12.85
C ARG A 338 -19.93 -25.43 11.52
N ASP A 339 -18.76 -25.03 11.03
CA ASP A 339 -18.20 -25.55 9.78
C ASP A 339 -19.19 -25.35 8.60
N ASN A 340 -19.80 -24.18 8.53
CA ASN A 340 -20.75 -23.83 7.48
C ASN A 340 -20.13 -22.78 6.51
N VAL A 341 -20.14 -23.09 5.23
CA VAL A 341 -19.78 -22.20 4.13
C VAL A 341 -21.02 -21.91 3.28
N ILE A 342 -21.38 -20.65 3.14
CA ILE A 342 -22.60 -20.22 2.44
C ILE A 342 -22.23 -19.16 1.43
N THR A 343 -22.50 -19.42 0.14
CA THR A 343 -22.15 -18.49 -0.93
C THR A 343 -23.29 -18.36 -1.96
N GLY A 344 -23.45 -17.17 -2.51
CA GLY A 344 -24.33 -16.89 -3.62
C GLY A 344 -25.84 -16.93 -3.34
N VAL A 345 -26.27 -17.03 -2.08
CA VAL A 345 -27.67 -17.13 -1.69
C VAL A 345 -28.41 -15.81 -1.99
N PRO A 346 -29.43 -15.79 -2.87
CA PRO A 346 -30.19 -14.58 -3.17
C PRO A 346 -31.06 -14.13 -1.98
N GLU A 347 -31.65 -12.94 -2.09
CA GLU A 347 -32.62 -12.41 -1.12
C GLU A 347 -33.80 -13.37 -0.96
N ASN A 348 -34.11 -13.76 0.29
CA ASN A 348 -35.07 -14.80 0.60
C ASN A 348 -35.70 -14.63 1.99
N ASP A 349 -36.79 -15.35 2.23
CA ASP A 349 -37.45 -15.52 3.52
C ASP A 349 -37.52 -16.99 3.99
N TRP A 350 -36.61 -17.82 3.48
CA TRP A 350 -36.59 -19.26 3.68
C TRP A 350 -36.33 -19.65 5.16
N GLU A 351 -36.94 -20.77 5.56
CA GLU A 351 -36.64 -21.42 6.82
C GLU A 351 -35.61 -22.54 6.58
N ILE A 352 -34.33 -22.26 6.84
CA ILE A 352 -33.21 -23.17 6.62
C ILE A 352 -32.44 -23.39 7.91
N SER A 353 -32.11 -24.65 8.18
CA SER A 353 -31.29 -25.05 9.33
C SER A 353 -30.10 -25.87 8.83
N LEU A 354 -28.90 -25.37 9.02
CA LEU A 354 -27.67 -26.06 8.66
C LEU A 354 -27.12 -26.82 9.85
N GLN A 355 -26.85 -28.10 9.64
CA GLN A 355 -26.15 -28.96 10.60
C GLN A 355 -24.63 -28.70 10.52
N PRO A 356 -23.86 -29.15 11.55
CA PRO A 356 -22.39 -29.03 11.48
C PRO A 356 -21.81 -29.65 10.20
N GLY A 357 -20.93 -28.87 9.53
CA GLY A 357 -20.27 -29.31 8.32
C GLY A 357 -21.10 -29.23 7.04
N GLN A 358 -22.35 -28.77 7.07
CA GLN A 358 -23.16 -28.55 5.86
C GLN A 358 -22.84 -27.19 5.22
N CYS A 359 -22.59 -27.20 3.93
CA CYS A 359 -22.29 -26.02 3.12
C CYS A 359 -23.32 -25.83 2.01
N VAL A 360 -23.56 -24.59 1.63
CA VAL A 360 -24.54 -24.19 0.61
C VAL A 360 -23.90 -23.22 -0.39
N ASP A 361 -24.11 -23.49 -1.65
CA ASP A 361 -23.65 -22.64 -2.73
C ASP A 361 -24.76 -22.54 -3.79
N ILE A 362 -25.12 -21.31 -4.15
CA ILE A 362 -26.12 -21.03 -5.19
C ILE A 362 -25.47 -20.25 -6.29
N VAL A 363 -25.37 -20.85 -7.47
CA VAL A 363 -24.65 -20.30 -8.60
C VAL A 363 -25.59 -19.96 -9.74
N PRO A 364 -25.62 -18.70 -10.23
CA PRO A 364 -26.41 -18.36 -11.41
C PRO A 364 -25.89 -19.11 -12.65
N ILE A 365 -26.79 -19.77 -13.36
CA ILE A 365 -26.53 -20.47 -14.64
C ILE A 365 -27.38 -19.85 -15.74
N GLY A 366 -26.78 -19.51 -16.87
CA GLY A 366 -27.46 -18.82 -17.95
C GLY A 366 -28.13 -17.50 -17.51
N GLU A 367 -29.22 -17.13 -18.16
CA GLU A 367 -29.89 -15.82 -17.92
C GLU A 367 -30.81 -15.84 -16.68
N LYS A 368 -31.48 -16.95 -16.37
CA LYS A 368 -32.47 -17.00 -15.30
C LYS A 368 -32.24 -18.09 -14.26
N GLY A 369 -31.59 -19.20 -14.63
CA GLY A 369 -31.42 -20.35 -13.77
C GLY A 369 -30.41 -20.14 -12.63
N TYR A 370 -30.54 -20.99 -11.60
CA TYR A 370 -29.61 -21.09 -10.49
C TYR A 370 -29.36 -22.56 -10.18
N ALA A 371 -28.11 -22.99 -10.17
CA ALA A 371 -27.73 -24.28 -9.64
C ALA A 371 -27.72 -24.21 -8.11
N VAL A 372 -28.46 -25.12 -7.46
CA VAL A 372 -28.49 -25.25 -6.00
C VAL A 372 -27.56 -26.40 -5.61
N ARG A 373 -26.49 -26.09 -4.91
CA ARG A 373 -25.47 -27.05 -4.48
C ARG A 373 -25.37 -27.10 -2.98
N THR A 374 -25.51 -28.30 -2.42
CA THR A 374 -25.16 -28.61 -1.00
C THR A 374 -23.99 -29.58 -1.00
N TYR A 375 -23.09 -29.41 -0.04
CA TYR A 375 -21.91 -30.26 0.10
C TYR A 375 -21.42 -30.28 1.55
N GLY A 376 -20.56 -31.22 1.87
CA GLY A 376 -19.89 -31.28 3.17
C GLY A 376 -18.64 -30.41 3.21
N PHE A 377 -18.30 -29.89 4.36
CA PHE A 377 -17.15 -28.98 4.58
C PHE A 377 -15.81 -29.52 4.04
N ASN A 378 -15.65 -30.85 4.05
CA ASN A 378 -14.45 -31.55 3.57
C ASN A 378 -14.62 -32.17 2.18
N ASP A 379 -15.74 -31.95 1.49
CA ASP A 379 -16.01 -32.61 0.23
C ASP A 379 -15.11 -32.11 -0.89
N LYS A 380 -14.80 -33.05 -1.82
CA LYS A 380 -14.00 -32.80 -3.01
C LYS A 380 -14.75 -33.33 -4.23
N PHE A 381 -14.98 -32.47 -5.21
CA PHE A 381 -15.58 -32.90 -6.49
C PHE A 381 -14.50 -33.33 -7.47
N ALA A 382 -14.09 -34.59 -7.40
CA ALA A 382 -13.04 -35.17 -8.23
C ALA A 382 -13.46 -36.49 -8.87
N GLY A 383 -12.80 -36.89 -9.95
CA GLY A 383 -13.09 -38.13 -10.68
C GLY A 383 -14.54 -38.14 -11.23
N LYS A 384 -15.26 -39.23 -11.02
CA LYS A 384 -16.65 -39.40 -11.50
C LYS A 384 -17.60 -38.36 -10.91
N LEU A 385 -17.43 -37.99 -9.64
CA LEU A 385 -18.31 -37.02 -8.97
C LEU A 385 -18.31 -35.65 -9.62
N GLN A 386 -17.17 -35.27 -10.20
CA GLN A 386 -17.04 -33.98 -10.90
C GLN A 386 -18.02 -33.85 -12.08
N PHE A 387 -18.24 -34.95 -12.80
CA PHE A 387 -19.03 -34.98 -14.04
C PHE A 387 -20.45 -35.54 -13.84
N THR A 388 -20.77 -36.00 -12.63
CA THR A 388 -22.11 -36.54 -12.33
C THR A 388 -23.12 -35.40 -12.15
N PRO A 389 -24.26 -35.36 -12.87
CA PRO A 389 -25.29 -34.34 -12.74
C PRO A 389 -26.07 -34.48 -11.43
N LEU A 390 -25.59 -33.88 -10.35
CA LEU A 390 -26.13 -34.01 -9.01
C LEU A 390 -27.04 -32.82 -8.63
N PHE A 391 -26.79 -31.65 -9.15
CA PHE A 391 -27.31 -30.38 -8.65
C PHE A 391 -28.47 -29.86 -9.50
N PRO A 392 -29.64 -29.64 -8.92
CA PRO A 392 -30.81 -29.13 -9.63
C PRO A 392 -30.60 -27.66 -10.05
N VAL A 393 -31.12 -27.31 -11.24
CA VAL A 393 -31.22 -25.94 -11.74
C VAL A 393 -32.64 -25.46 -11.56
N VAL A 394 -32.82 -24.31 -10.92
CA VAL A 394 -34.12 -23.74 -10.57
C VAL A 394 -34.19 -22.28 -10.99
N GLU A 395 -35.31 -21.80 -11.50
CA GLU A 395 -35.50 -20.41 -11.92
C GLU A 395 -36.24 -19.56 -10.88
N ASN A 396 -37.06 -20.22 -10.04
CA ASN A 396 -37.91 -19.55 -9.07
C ASN A 396 -37.28 -19.58 -7.66
N ILE A 397 -37.22 -18.42 -6.99
CA ILE A 397 -36.60 -18.27 -5.66
C ILE A 397 -37.34 -19.08 -4.59
N GLU A 398 -38.67 -19.13 -4.62
CA GLU A 398 -39.47 -19.91 -3.63
C GLU A 398 -39.25 -21.41 -3.81
N GLU A 399 -39.20 -21.87 -5.06
CA GLU A 399 -38.87 -23.24 -5.40
C GLU A 399 -37.46 -23.61 -4.95
N MET A 400 -36.52 -22.69 -5.11
CA MET A 400 -35.12 -22.85 -4.70
C MET A 400 -35.03 -23.14 -3.17
N GLY A 401 -35.73 -22.38 -2.33
CA GLY A 401 -35.78 -22.59 -0.91
C GLY A 401 -36.34 -23.99 -0.52
N ARG A 402 -37.36 -24.46 -1.24
CA ARG A 402 -37.92 -25.80 -1.07
C ARG A 402 -36.90 -26.87 -1.46
N VAL A 403 -36.28 -26.74 -2.60
CA VAL A 403 -35.25 -27.67 -3.09
C VAL A 403 -34.06 -27.71 -2.15
N LEU A 404 -33.58 -26.56 -1.68
CA LEU A 404 -32.51 -26.49 -0.71
C LEU A 404 -32.87 -27.18 0.61
N LYS A 405 -34.09 -26.97 1.13
CA LYS A 405 -34.57 -27.61 2.33
C LYS A 405 -34.67 -29.15 2.18
N GLU A 406 -35.05 -29.63 1.00
CA GLU A 406 -35.08 -31.08 0.68
C GLU A 406 -33.69 -31.68 0.65
N MET A 407 -32.71 -30.99 -0.01
CA MET A 407 -31.32 -31.45 -0.11
C MET A 407 -30.59 -31.46 1.25
N LEU A 408 -30.99 -30.64 2.19
CA LEU A 408 -30.40 -30.58 3.54
C LEU A 408 -30.98 -31.55 4.55
N ARG A 409 -32.05 -32.27 4.20
CA ARG A 409 -32.64 -33.27 5.10
C ARG A 409 -31.65 -34.42 5.35
N PRO A 410 -31.49 -34.89 6.62
CA PRO A 410 -30.73 -36.07 6.89
C PRO A 410 -31.33 -37.26 6.12
N LEU A 411 -30.48 -38.09 5.53
CA LEU A 411 -30.94 -39.35 4.95
C LEU A 411 -31.60 -40.18 6.09
N PRO A 412 -32.75 -40.83 5.84
CA PRO A 412 -33.31 -41.74 6.82
C PRO A 412 -32.27 -42.81 7.15
N PRO A 413 -32.19 -43.25 8.43
CA PRO A 413 -31.27 -44.30 8.78
C PRO A 413 -31.56 -45.53 7.89
N PRO A 414 -30.53 -46.27 7.44
CA PRO A 414 -30.74 -47.44 6.65
C PRO A 414 -31.67 -48.40 7.41
N SER A 415 -32.69 -48.90 6.72
CA SER A 415 -33.61 -49.87 7.30
C SER A 415 -32.79 -51.04 7.87
N PRO A 416 -33.13 -51.59 9.04
CA PRO A 416 -32.41 -52.70 9.60
C PRO A 416 -32.63 -53.93 8.73
N VAL A 417 -31.79 -54.19 7.80
CA VAL A 417 -31.72 -55.46 7.09
C VAL A 417 -30.65 -56.33 7.76
N GLY A 418 -31.14 -57.46 8.34
CA GLY A 418 -30.51 -58.72 8.64
C GLY A 418 -29.04 -58.70 9.10
N ARG A 419 -28.87 -59.25 10.30
CA ARG A 419 -27.55 -59.66 10.81
C ARG A 419 -26.86 -60.63 9.84
N GLU A 420 -25.58 -60.38 9.53
CA GLU A 420 -24.58 -61.39 9.32
C GLU A 420 -23.15 -60.88 9.65
N PRO A 421 -22.11 -61.72 9.79
CA PRO A 421 -21.39 -61.81 11.03
C PRO A 421 -20.01 -61.13 11.03
N GLU A 422 -19.49 -60.97 12.24
CA GLU A 422 -18.15 -60.50 12.56
C GLU A 422 -17.03 -61.14 11.78
N CYS A 423 -16.17 -60.36 11.10
CA CYS A 423 -14.79 -60.71 10.88
C CYS A 423 -13.90 -59.47 11.08
N SER A 424 -13.02 -59.64 12.01
CA SER A 424 -12.00 -58.72 12.48
C SER A 424 -10.88 -58.56 11.44
N ASN A 425 -10.59 -57.32 11.02
CA ASN A 425 -9.24 -56.91 10.63
C ASN A 425 -9.06 -55.34 10.71
N PRO A 426 -7.98 -54.85 11.32
CA PRO A 426 -7.84 -53.42 11.64
C PRO A 426 -7.16 -52.55 10.57
N GLU A 427 -7.18 -52.89 9.31
CA GLU A 427 -6.50 -52.13 8.23
C GLU A 427 -7.39 -51.40 7.22
N GLU A 428 -8.71 -51.41 7.39
CA GLU A 428 -9.65 -50.79 6.43
C GLU A 428 -10.32 -49.48 6.87
N SER A 429 -9.77 -48.74 7.83
CA SER A 429 -10.38 -47.49 8.27
C SER A 429 -10.09 -46.25 7.37
N LYS A 430 -9.55 -46.41 6.17
CA LYS A 430 -9.28 -45.34 5.21
C LYS A 430 -10.18 -45.29 3.96
N LEU A 431 -11.16 -46.19 3.85
CA LEU A 431 -11.97 -46.34 2.62
C LEU A 431 -13.47 -46.06 2.76
N SER A 432 -13.96 -45.63 3.92
CA SER A 432 -15.42 -45.64 4.18
C SER A 432 -16.18 -44.34 3.82
N LEU A 433 -15.56 -43.33 3.20
CA LEU A 433 -16.25 -42.10 2.78
C LEU A 433 -16.70 -42.08 1.32
N ASN A 434 -16.24 -43.00 0.51
CA ASN A 434 -16.64 -43.11 -0.92
C ASN A 434 -17.93 -43.92 -1.15
N GLU A 435 -18.39 -44.74 -0.17
CA GLU A 435 -19.55 -45.63 -0.35
C GLU A 435 -20.88 -44.97 0.03
N SER A 436 -20.88 -43.88 0.81
CA SER A 436 -22.11 -43.19 1.22
C SER A 436 -22.84 -42.44 0.11
N PHE A 437 -22.20 -42.24 -1.05
CA PHE A 437 -22.83 -41.58 -2.22
C PHE A 437 -23.31 -42.55 -3.31
N GLU A 438 -22.90 -43.82 -3.35
CA GLU A 438 -23.46 -44.79 -4.28
C GLU A 438 -24.90 -45.19 -3.94
N GLY A 439 -25.38 -44.90 -2.74
CA GLY A 439 -26.77 -45.19 -2.31
C GLY A 439 -27.83 -44.17 -2.73
N VAL A 440 -27.47 -43.04 -3.34
CA VAL A 440 -28.42 -41.98 -3.75
C VAL A 440 -29.02 -42.24 -5.16
N SER A 441 -28.90 -43.38 -5.74
CA SER A 441 -29.71 -43.77 -6.93
C SER A 441 -31.13 -44.20 -6.58
N GLY A 442 -31.55 -44.11 -5.31
CA GLY A 442 -32.90 -44.25 -4.87
C GLY A 442 -33.78 -43.10 -5.33
N SER A 443 -34.64 -43.39 -6.30
CA SER A 443 -35.70 -42.57 -6.83
C SER A 443 -36.32 -41.58 -5.81
N LEU A 444 -35.98 -40.28 -5.95
CA LEU A 444 -36.89 -39.21 -5.47
C LEU A 444 -38.25 -39.40 -6.17
N PRO A 445 -39.38 -39.20 -5.50
CA PRO A 445 -40.68 -39.39 -6.09
C PRO A 445 -40.81 -38.57 -7.38
N THR A 446 -41.12 -39.20 -8.48
CA THR A 446 -41.49 -38.55 -9.73
C THR A 446 -42.87 -37.92 -9.54
N GLY A 447 -42.89 -36.70 -8.94
CA GLY A 447 -44.04 -35.82 -9.04
C GLY A 447 -44.10 -35.28 -10.46
N GLU A 448 -45.17 -35.50 -11.13
CA GLU A 448 -45.52 -34.95 -12.44
C GLU A 448 -45.40 -33.40 -12.39
N GLY A 449 -44.36 -32.83 -12.99
CA GLY A 449 -44.16 -31.39 -13.13
C GLY A 449 -42.81 -31.11 -13.72
N GLY A 450 -42.70 -30.75 -14.98
CA GLY A 450 -41.61 -30.24 -15.79
C GLY A 450 -40.20 -30.66 -15.41
N GLY A 451 -39.54 -31.46 -16.24
CA GLY A 451 -38.21 -32.03 -15.95
C GLY A 451 -37.17 -30.99 -15.56
N ARG A 452 -36.81 -30.97 -14.29
CA ARG A 452 -35.68 -30.13 -13.78
C ARG A 452 -34.38 -30.67 -14.34
N GLY A 453 -33.69 -29.85 -15.14
CA GLY A 453 -32.33 -30.16 -15.54
C GLY A 453 -31.42 -30.25 -14.30
N ARG A 454 -30.53 -31.23 -14.24
CA ARG A 454 -29.45 -31.30 -13.25
C ARG A 454 -28.13 -31.01 -13.92
N VAL A 455 -27.26 -30.34 -13.21
CA VAL A 455 -25.89 -30.03 -13.63
C VAL A 455 -24.88 -30.69 -12.73
N SER A 456 -23.70 -30.96 -13.29
CA SER A 456 -22.56 -31.47 -12.55
C SER A 456 -21.75 -30.34 -11.92
N ALA A 457 -20.81 -30.64 -11.04
CA ALA A 457 -19.86 -29.68 -10.47
C ALA A 457 -19.04 -29.01 -11.57
N GLU A 458 -18.63 -29.75 -12.62
CA GLU A 458 -17.94 -29.21 -13.78
C GLU A 458 -18.80 -28.23 -14.57
N GLN A 459 -20.06 -28.57 -14.82
CA GLN A 459 -20.98 -27.70 -15.50
C GLN A 459 -21.29 -26.43 -14.71
N ILE A 460 -21.37 -26.50 -13.37
CA ILE A 460 -21.52 -25.30 -12.52
C ILE A 460 -20.31 -24.39 -12.73
N SER A 461 -19.10 -24.94 -12.70
CA SER A 461 -17.89 -24.13 -12.84
C SER A 461 -17.74 -23.51 -14.22
N SER A 462 -18.07 -24.25 -15.30
CA SER A 462 -17.88 -23.78 -16.67
C SER A 462 -19.05 -22.97 -17.23
N GLN A 463 -20.26 -23.07 -16.66
CA GLN A 463 -21.47 -22.41 -17.17
C GLN A 463 -22.03 -21.33 -16.25
N ALA A 464 -21.34 -21.06 -15.12
CA ALA A 464 -21.73 -20.01 -14.20
C ALA A 464 -21.80 -18.64 -14.90
N ASN A 465 -22.88 -17.90 -14.64
CA ASN A 465 -23.01 -16.52 -15.09
C ASN A 465 -22.33 -15.59 -14.07
N LEU A 466 -21.06 -15.33 -14.29
CA LEU A 466 -20.23 -14.54 -13.35
C LEU A 466 -20.64 -13.07 -13.29
N ARG A 467 -21.23 -12.52 -14.38
CA ARG A 467 -21.77 -11.14 -14.35
C ARG A 467 -22.94 -11.03 -13.36
N ARG A 468 -23.86 -12.00 -13.36
CA ARG A 468 -24.97 -12.06 -12.37
C ARG A 468 -24.46 -12.23 -10.95
N LEU A 469 -23.49 -13.12 -10.76
CA LEU A 469 -22.87 -13.38 -9.46
C LEU A 469 -22.20 -12.11 -8.90
N THR A 470 -21.45 -11.41 -9.75
CA THR A 470 -20.77 -10.16 -9.39
C THR A 470 -21.76 -9.01 -9.15
N ALA A 471 -22.83 -8.93 -9.93
CA ALA A 471 -23.87 -7.91 -9.72
C ALA A 471 -24.54 -8.10 -8.34
N GLN A 472 -24.87 -9.33 -7.97
CA GLN A 472 -25.41 -9.65 -6.62
C GLN A 472 -24.41 -9.27 -5.52
N ARG A 473 -23.13 -9.60 -5.68
CA ARG A 473 -22.06 -9.24 -4.73
C ARG A 473 -21.95 -7.73 -4.55
N LYS A 474 -21.94 -6.96 -5.63
CA LYS A 474 -21.91 -5.49 -5.57
C LYS A 474 -23.14 -4.93 -4.86
N ARG A 475 -24.34 -5.48 -5.14
CA ARG A 475 -25.58 -5.07 -4.46
C ARG A 475 -25.51 -5.35 -2.95
N PHE A 476 -25.10 -6.54 -2.54
CA PHE A 476 -25.02 -6.90 -1.12
C PHE A 476 -23.91 -6.12 -0.41
N ARG A 477 -22.78 -5.86 -1.08
CA ARG A 477 -21.74 -4.98 -0.54
C ARG A 477 -22.31 -3.57 -0.24
N ALA A 478 -23.08 -3.02 -1.15
CA ALA A 478 -23.72 -1.72 -0.94
C ALA A 478 -24.67 -1.72 0.27
N LEU A 479 -25.40 -2.83 0.51
CA LEU A 479 -26.26 -2.98 1.68
C LEU A 479 -25.49 -3.10 3.02
N CYS A 480 -24.22 -3.53 3.00
CA CYS A 480 -23.42 -3.63 4.22
C CYS A 480 -22.95 -2.27 4.74
N TRP A 481 -22.78 -1.27 3.87
CA TRP A 481 -22.17 0.00 4.25
C TRP A 481 -22.85 0.73 5.40
N PRO A 482 -24.19 0.91 5.45
CA PRO A 482 -24.85 1.57 6.57
C PRO A 482 -24.50 0.94 7.91
N SER A 483 -24.58 -0.39 7.97
CA SER A 483 -24.29 -1.16 9.18
C SER A 483 -22.83 -1.03 9.62
N ILE A 484 -21.88 -1.09 8.67
CA ILE A 484 -20.45 -0.94 8.93
C ILE A 484 -20.14 0.48 9.42
N ALA A 485 -20.71 1.50 8.79
CA ALA A 485 -20.51 2.90 9.14
C ALA A 485 -21.16 3.28 10.49
N GLU A 486 -22.37 2.81 10.79
CA GLU A 486 -23.02 3.03 12.07
C GLU A 486 -22.27 2.36 13.22
N ASN A 487 -21.70 1.18 12.97
CA ASN A 487 -20.94 0.42 13.96
C ASN A 487 -19.43 0.73 13.94
N TYR A 488 -19.03 1.93 13.52
CA TYR A 488 -17.63 2.31 13.30
C TYR A 488 -16.70 2.07 14.50
N ARG A 489 -17.21 2.06 15.74
CA ARG A 489 -16.40 1.80 16.95
C ARG A 489 -15.91 0.33 17.03
N HIS A 490 -16.58 -0.57 16.34
CA HIS A 490 -16.29 -2.02 16.34
C HIS A 490 -15.99 -2.57 14.94
N SER A 491 -16.18 -1.76 13.91
CA SER A 491 -15.86 -2.07 12.52
C SER A 491 -14.53 -1.43 12.10
N VAL A 492 -14.10 -1.74 10.90
CA VAL A 492 -12.90 -1.15 10.27
C VAL A 492 -13.25 0.05 9.36
N PHE A 493 -14.45 0.63 9.46
CA PHE A 493 -14.95 1.64 8.53
C PHE A 493 -13.94 2.76 8.26
N PHE A 494 -13.46 3.43 9.30
CA PHE A 494 -12.48 4.52 9.16
C PHE A 494 -11.04 4.05 8.87
N GLN A 495 -10.82 2.76 8.63
CA GLN A 495 -9.54 2.21 8.17
C GLN A 495 -9.60 1.78 6.70
N THR A 496 -10.80 1.61 6.13
CA THR A 496 -10.98 1.27 4.71
C THR A 496 -10.65 2.45 3.80
N ASP A 497 -10.55 2.20 2.51
CA ASP A 497 -10.58 3.24 1.48
C ASP A 497 -11.95 3.92 1.50
N LEU A 498 -12.00 5.09 2.13
CA LEU A 498 -13.23 5.88 2.27
C LEU A 498 -13.67 6.52 0.95
N GLY A 499 -12.76 6.65 -0.02
CA GLY A 499 -13.11 7.07 -1.37
C GLY A 499 -13.91 6.00 -2.11
N ASP A 500 -13.50 4.72 -2.01
CA ASP A 500 -14.24 3.57 -2.54
C ASP A 500 -15.62 3.46 -1.86
N ALA A 501 -15.66 3.62 -0.52
CA ALA A 501 -16.90 3.68 0.23
C ALA A 501 -17.83 4.81 -0.25
N ALA A 502 -17.28 6.02 -0.42
CA ALA A 502 -18.05 7.19 -0.87
C ALA A 502 -18.64 7.01 -2.27
N GLN A 503 -17.91 6.34 -3.17
CA GLN A 503 -18.43 5.97 -4.50
C GLN A 503 -19.64 5.03 -4.38
N ASP A 504 -19.55 3.98 -3.55
CA ASP A 504 -20.69 3.07 -3.32
C ASP A 504 -21.89 3.82 -2.69
N PHE A 505 -21.66 4.72 -1.72
CA PHE A 505 -22.71 5.56 -1.11
C PHE A 505 -23.38 6.47 -2.15
N ALA A 506 -22.60 7.10 -3.00
CA ALA A 506 -23.12 8.01 -4.03
C ALA A 506 -23.88 7.25 -5.12
N ALA A 507 -23.29 6.18 -5.66
CA ALA A 507 -23.88 5.40 -6.76
C ALA A 507 -25.19 4.70 -6.37
N ASN A 508 -25.33 4.26 -5.11
CA ASN A 508 -26.51 3.56 -4.61
C ASN A 508 -27.45 4.47 -3.81
N ASN A 509 -27.22 5.78 -3.77
CA ASN A 509 -28.00 6.77 -3.02
C ASN A 509 -28.20 6.39 -1.54
N ILE A 510 -27.15 5.81 -0.91
CA ILE A 510 -27.19 5.40 0.51
C ILE A 510 -27.16 6.64 1.40
N ALA A 511 -28.03 6.69 2.41
CA ALA A 511 -28.07 7.81 3.34
C ALA A 511 -26.71 8.01 4.05
N ILE A 512 -26.21 9.25 4.06
CA ILE A 512 -24.98 9.58 4.77
C ILE A 512 -25.23 9.39 6.28
N PRO A 513 -24.38 8.66 7.02
CA PRO A 513 -24.52 8.48 8.45
C PRO A 513 -24.54 9.82 9.21
N LYS A 514 -25.12 9.85 10.39
CA LYS A 514 -25.07 11.06 11.24
C LYS A 514 -23.61 11.37 11.60
N PRO A 515 -23.27 12.67 11.77
CA PRO A 515 -21.93 13.04 12.25
C PRO A 515 -21.61 12.32 13.56
N ILE A 516 -20.39 11.84 13.70
CA ILE A 516 -19.96 11.22 14.95
C ILE A 516 -19.80 12.27 16.05
N SER A 517 -20.01 11.86 17.30
CA SER A 517 -19.99 12.78 18.44
C SER A 517 -18.58 13.31 18.75
N GLU A 518 -18.51 14.42 19.49
CA GLU A 518 -17.26 15.12 19.84
C GLU A 518 -16.35 14.34 20.78
N ASP A 519 -16.88 13.36 21.50
CA ASP A 519 -16.13 12.47 22.41
C ASP A 519 -15.26 11.44 21.67
N ASN A 520 -15.38 11.34 20.34
CA ASN A 520 -14.55 10.45 19.54
C ASN A 520 -13.15 11.03 19.29
N PRO A 521 -12.14 10.17 19.06
CA PRO A 521 -10.79 10.62 18.72
C PRO A 521 -10.80 11.59 17.56
N LEU A 522 -10.00 12.64 17.66
CA LEU A 522 -9.97 13.76 16.71
C LEU A 522 -9.72 13.29 15.26
N LEU A 523 -8.79 12.36 15.07
CA LEU A 523 -8.49 11.82 13.73
C LEU A 523 -9.68 11.06 13.14
N THR A 524 -10.46 10.34 13.97
CA THR A 524 -11.69 9.67 13.51
C THR A 524 -12.72 10.68 13.04
N ARG A 525 -12.87 11.80 13.75
CA ARG A 525 -13.75 12.92 13.36
C ARG A 525 -13.28 13.59 12.06
N VAL A 526 -11.98 13.68 11.85
CA VAL A 526 -11.39 14.17 10.57
C VAL A 526 -11.80 13.27 9.42
N HIS A 527 -11.66 11.95 9.58
CA HIS A 527 -12.08 10.97 8.56
C HIS A 527 -13.59 11.04 8.28
N ASP A 528 -14.42 11.15 9.32
CA ASP A 528 -15.89 11.27 9.18
C ASP A 528 -16.29 12.48 8.35
N ASN A 529 -15.76 13.67 8.69
CA ASN A 529 -16.08 14.89 7.97
C ASN A 529 -15.60 14.80 6.51
N MET A 530 -14.41 14.28 6.24
CA MET A 530 -13.91 14.17 4.87
C MET A 530 -14.68 13.13 4.06
N PHE A 531 -15.08 12.00 4.66
CA PHE A 531 -15.95 11.02 4.01
C PHE A 531 -17.31 11.63 3.62
N ARG A 532 -17.93 12.39 4.53
CA ARG A 532 -19.19 13.11 4.29
C ARG A 532 -19.05 14.12 3.14
N ALA A 533 -17.95 14.90 3.15
CA ALA A 533 -17.62 15.81 2.07
C ALA A 533 -17.47 15.08 0.73
N GLU A 534 -16.77 13.94 0.71
CA GLU A 534 -16.55 13.17 -0.51
C GLU A 534 -17.85 12.61 -1.10
N VAL A 535 -18.73 12.05 -0.26
CA VAL A 535 -20.06 11.58 -0.72
C VAL A 535 -20.87 12.72 -1.33
N LYS A 536 -20.91 13.88 -0.67
CA LYS A 536 -21.60 15.08 -1.18
C LYS A 536 -21.01 15.55 -2.50
N ARG A 537 -19.68 15.64 -2.60
CA ARG A 537 -18.97 16.00 -3.83
C ARG A 537 -19.36 15.08 -5.00
N LEU A 538 -19.34 13.77 -4.77
CA LEU A 538 -19.71 12.78 -5.79
C LEU A 538 -21.18 12.86 -6.21
N ARG A 539 -22.06 13.38 -5.36
CA ARG A 539 -23.47 13.65 -5.67
C ARG A 539 -23.71 15.02 -6.31
N GLY A 540 -22.67 15.87 -6.40
CA GLY A 540 -22.81 17.26 -6.85
C GLY A 540 -23.47 18.17 -5.83
N GLU A 541 -23.46 17.82 -4.54
CA GLU A 541 -23.92 18.60 -3.41
C GLU A 541 -22.78 19.48 -2.84
N ASP A 542 -23.10 20.49 -2.03
CA ASP A 542 -22.09 21.33 -1.37
C ASP A 542 -21.36 20.56 -0.27
N ASP A 543 -20.07 20.35 -0.46
CA ASP A 543 -19.15 19.63 0.44
C ASP A 543 -18.29 20.56 1.32
N THR A 544 -18.38 21.87 1.10
CA THR A 544 -17.45 22.88 1.65
C THR A 544 -17.38 22.85 3.18
N ALA A 545 -18.52 22.79 3.85
CA ALA A 545 -18.58 22.85 5.32
C ALA A 545 -17.90 21.64 5.97
N ASP A 546 -18.18 20.43 5.48
CA ASP A 546 -17.57 19.20 6.01
C ASP A 546 -16.06 19.16 5.72
N ALA A 547 -15.64 19.53 4.50
CA ALA A 547 -14.22 19.60 4.14
C ALA A 547 -13.46 20.60 5.02
N GLN A 548 -14.00 21.81 5.21
CA GLN A 548 -13.39 22.83 6.09
C GLN A 548 -13.29 22.34 7.53
N GLU A 549 -14.31 21.67 8.04
CA GLU A 549 -14.32 21.12 9.40
C GLU A 549 -13.24 20.03 9.57
N ALA A 550 -13.03 19.14 8.59
CA ALA A 550 -11.95 18.16 8.64
C ALA A 550 -10.57 18.84 8.77
N PHE A 551 -10.28 19.85 7.96
CA PHE A 551 -9.04 20.61 8.08
C PHE A 551 -8.93 21.41 9.38
N ARG A 552 -10.05 21.96 9.89
CA ARG A 552 -10.07 22.67 11.19
C ARG A 552 -9.70 21.71 12.34
N LEU A 553 -10.28 20.52 12.36
CA LEU A 553 -10.01 19.51 13.38
C LEU A 553 -8.54 19.03 13.33
N LEU A 554 -7.98 18.85 12.13
CA LEU A 554 -6.56 18.52 11.98
C LEU A 554 -5.66 19.59 12.60
N ARG A 555 -5.90 20.86 12.26
CA ARG A 555 -5.17 22.01 12.83
C ARG A 555 -5.32 22.07 14.35
N GLN A 556 -6.52 21.87 14.86
CA GLN A 556 -6.78 21.82 16.29
C GLN A 556 -5.90 20.77 16.97
N GLY A 557 -5.85 19.55 16.46
CA GLY A 557 -5.06 18.46 17.04
C GLY A 557 -3.55 18.75 17.08
N LEU A 558 -3.02 19.33 16.00
CA LEU A 558 -1.62 19.72 15.95
C LEU A 558 -1.30 20.87 16.90
N THR A 559 -2.20 21.86 17.02
CA THR A 559 -2.03 23.01 17.91
C THR A 559 -2.16 22.63 19.39
N GLU A 560 -3.06 21.71 19.72
CA GLU A 560 -3.26 21.25 21.09
C GLU A 560 -2.02 20.59 21.71
N THR A 561 -1.14 20.00 20.90
CA THR A 561 0.10 19.38 21.38
C THR A 561 1.05 20.37 22.07
N VAL A 562 1.04 21.62 21.70
CA VAL A 562 1.87 22.68 22.27
C VAL A 562 1.04 23.69 23.08
N LYS A 563 -0.27 23.51 23.19
CA LYS A 563 -1.18 24.46 23.84
C LYS A 563 -0.79 24.73 25.30
N ALA A 564 -0.54 23.66 26.07
CA ALA A 564 -0.15 23.79 27.45
C ALA A 564 1.21 24.52 27.63
N GLU A 565 2.14 24.31 26.70
CA GLU A 565 3.44 24.99 26.69
C GLU A 565 3.27 26.48 26.35
N ILE A 566 2.40 26.81 25.41
CA ILE A 566 2.06 28.19 25.03
C ILE A 566 1.34 28.91 26.19
N GLU A 567 0.30 28.29 26.76
CA GLU A 567 -0.49 28.90 27.86
C GLU A 567 0.33 29.13 29.13
N ASN A 568 1.35 28.29 29.40
CA ASN A 568 2.25 28.45 30.52
C ASN A 568 3.53 29.23 30.20
N GLN A 569 3.69 29.72 28.99
CA GLN A 569 4.81 30.54 28.57
C GLN A 569 4.83 31.86 29.31
N LYS A 570 5.97 32.22 29.88
CA LYS A 570 6.17 33.56 30.47
C LYS A 570 6.16 34.61 29.36
N SER A 571 5.75 35.81 29.71
CA SER A 571 5.87 36.96 28.82
C SER A 571 7.30 37.14 28.33
N PRO A 572 7.49 37.46 27.05
CA PRO A 572 8.83 37.70 26.51
C PRO A 572 9.53 38.84 27.26
N ARG A 573 10.83 38.73 27.43
CA ARG A 573 11.68 39.74 28.07
C ARG A 573 12.84 40.06 27.17
N MET A 574 13.15 41.32 26.99
CA MET A 574 14.30 41.74 26.22
C MET A 574 15.59 41.15 26.83
N SER A 575 16.30 40.39 26.02
CA SER A 575 17.54 39.69 26.44
C SER A 575 18.81 40.27 25.78
N VAL A 576 18.70 41.42 25.14
CA VAL A 576 19.77 42.12 24.41
C VAL A 576 19.94 43.54 24.89
N TYR A 577 21.09 44.17 24.65
CA TYR A 577 21.29 45.59 24.87
C TYR A 577 20.63 46.44 23.79
N GLY A 578 20.36 47.70 24.10
CA GLY A 578 19.59 48.61 23.23
C GLY A 578 20.21 48.87 21.85
N ASP A 579 21.47 48.59 21.66
CA ASP A 579 22.22 48.72 20.39
C ASP A 579 22.53 47.42 19.70
N GLN A 580 22.16 46.29 20.30
CA GLN A 580 22.46 44.98 19.72
C GLN A 580 21.44 44.57 18.68
N ILE A 581 21.92 43.84 17.70
CA ILE A 581 21.11 43.16 16.67
C ILE A 581 21.26 41.68 16.83
N VAL A 582 20.15 40.96 16.92
CA VAL A 582 20.11 39.49 16.80
C VAL A 582 20.00 39.15 15.32
N TRP A 583 20.86 38.26 14.89
CA TRP A 583 20.93 37.79 13.51
C TRP A 583 20.76 36.27 13.42
N GLY A 584 19.56 35.86 12.95
CA GLY A 584 19.25 34.47 12.60
C GLY A 584 19.59 34.17 11.15
N ARG A 585 20.20 33.01 10.89
CA ARG A 585 20.59 32.55 9.56
C ARG A 585 20.34 31.05 9.43
N SER A 586 19.69 30.64 8.35
CA SER A 586 19.43 29.20 8.09
C SER A 586 19.84 28.79 6.69
N PRO A 587 20.41 27.58 6.55
CA PRO A 587 20.50 26.91 5.26
C PRO A 587 19.10 26.58 4.75
N VAL A 588 19.00 26.13 3.49
CA VAL A 588 17.82 25.50 2.94
C VAL A 588 17.97 23.98 2.93
N ARG A 589 16.95 23.25 2.51
CA ARG A 589 16.98 21.79 2.49
C ARG A 589 16.74 21.22 1.09
N ILE A 590 17.37 20.09 0.81
CA ILE A 590 17.01 19.16 -0.26
C ILE A 590 16.55 17.87 0.37
N ASP A 591 15.31 17.45 0.14
CA ASP A 591 14.84 16.10 0.49
C ASP A 591 15.26 15.14 -0.62
N ILE A 592 15.90 14.04 -0.26
CA ILE A 592 16.37 13.02 -1.21
C ILE A 592 15.53 11.75 -1.19
N ALA A 593 14.77 11.51 -0.14
CA ALA A 593 13.75 10.47 -0.05
C ALA A 593 12.72 10.77 1.03
N GLY A 594 11.54 10.23 0.88
CA GLY A 594 10.48 10.20 1.91
C GLY A 594 9.63 11.46 2.03
N GLY A 595 9.85 12.48 1.22
CA GLY A 595 8.96 13.63 1.15
C GLY A 595 7.51 13.18 0.90
N TRP A 596 6.52 13.88 1.44
CA TRP A 596 5.11 13.53 1.59
C TRP A 596 4.79 12.62 2.79
N THR A 597 5.68 11.71 3.22
CA THR A 597 5.42 10.87 4.40
C THR A 597 5.39 11.69 5.70
N ASP A 598 5.93 12.88 5.70
CA ASP A 598 5.89 13.87 6.79
C ASP A 598 4.62 14.72 6.82
N THR A 599 3.77 14.60 5.79
CA THR A 599 2.58 15.46 5.63
C THR A 599 1.39 14.88 6.39
N PRO A 600 0.72 15.69 7.26
CA PRO A 600 -0.55 15.28 7.87
C PRO A 600 -1.65 15.12 6.80
N PRO A 601 -2.54 14.13 6.92
CA PRO A 601 -2.73 13.22 8.07
C PRO A 601 -1.85 11.95 8.05
N TYR A 602 -1.13 11.67 6.97
CA TYR A 602 -0.38 10.41 6.84
C TYR A 602 0.62 10.21 8.00
N CYS A 603 1.45 11.20 8.31
CA CYS A 603 2.40 11.10 9.41
C CYS A 603 1.72 10.89 10.78
N LEU A 604 0.49 11.38 10.97
CA LEU A 604 -0.28 11.15 12.19
C LEU A 604 -0.77 9.71 12.32
N MET A 605 -1.03 9.06 11.19
CA MET A 605 -1.54 7.68 11.13
C MET A 605 -0.43 6.63 11.18
N GLU A 606 0.67 6.87 10.46
CA GLU A 606 1.69 5.86 10.18
C GLU A 606 3.11 6.31 10.61
N GLY A 607 3.28 7.59 11.03
CA GLY A 607 4.60 8.22 11.17
C GLY A 607 5.26 8.51 9.83
N GLY A 608 6.23 9.41 9.81
CA GLY A 608 6.97 9.82 8.61
C GLY A 608 8.45 9.46 8.69
N ASN A 609 9.06 9.23 7.52
CA ASN A 609 10.51 9.03 7.35
C ASN A 609 10.99 9.93 6.21
N VAL A 610 11.93 10.84 6.47
CA VAL A 610 12.50 11.72 5.45
C VAL A 610 14.01 11.80 5.60
N ILE A 611 14.74 11.62 4.51
CA ILE A 611 16.18 11.97 4.46
C ILE A 611 16.32 13.30 3.73
N ASN A 612 16.96 14.26 4.39
CA ASN A 612 17.26 15.54 3.78
C ASN A 612 18.67 16.05 4.08
N LEU A 613 19.09 16.98 3.26
CA LEU A 613 20.37 17.69 3.29
C LEU A 613 20.11 19.13 3.71
N ALA A 614 20.85 19.65 4.68
CA ALA A 614 20.93 21.09 4.89
C ALA A 614 22.02 21.66 3.97
N ILE A 615 21.69 22.61 3.12
CA ILE A 615 22.65 23.18 2.15
C ILE A 615 22.71 24.71 2.23
N GLU A 616 23.89 25.22 2.02
CA GLU A 616 24.16 26.62 1.81
C GLU A 616 24.31 26.89 0.31
N LEU A 617 23.88 28.04 -0.15
CA LEU A 617 23.93 28.45 -1.55
C LEU A 617 25.00 29.52 -1.74
N ASN A 618 25.92 29.32 -2.71
CA ASN A 618 27.03 30.23 -2.97
C ASN A 618 27.84 30.56 -1.72
N GLY A 619 28.01 29.55 -0.81
CA GLY A 619 28.77 29.66 0.42
C GLY A 619 28.11 30.47 1.54
N GLN A 620 26.79 30.71 1.48
CA GLN A 620 26.06 31.48 2.48
C GLN A 620 24.70 30.83 2.80
N PRO A 621 24.24 30.90 4.07
CA PRO A 621 22.85 30.61 4.44
C PRO A 621 21.90 31.62 3.77
N PRO A 622 20.98 31.19 2.90
CA PRO A 622 20.20 32.12 2.09
C PRO A 622 19.00 32.74 2.80
N LEU A 623 18.60 32.25 3.98
CA LEU A 623 17.46 32.75 4.73
C LEU A 623 17.94 33.42 6.01
N GLN A 624 17.54 34.69 6.21
CA GLN A 624 18.07 35.52 7.27
C GLN A 624 16.95 36.34 7.93
N ALA A 625 17.06 36.52 9.24
CA ALA A 625 16.21 37.39 10.04
C ALA A 625 17.05 38.25 10.99
N TYR A 626 16.73 39.53 11.06
CA TYR A 626 17.40 40.49 11.93
C TYR A 626 16.35 41.05 12.87
N VAL A 627 16.64 41.04 14.19
CA VAL A 627 15.77 41.61 15.22
C VAL A 627 16.57 42.57 16.05
N LYS A 628 16.06 43.76 16.19
CA LYS A 628 16.68 44.84 17.03
C LYS A 628 15.66 45.63 17.82
N PRO A 629 16.06 46.27 18.94
CA PRO A 629 15.19 47.17 19.67
C PRO A 629 14.80 48.41 18.85
N CYS A 630 13.57 48.87 19.03
CA CYS A 630 13.04 50.16 18.52
C CYS A 630 12.64 51.03 19.69
N LYS A 631 12.84 52.39 19.58
CA LYS A 631 12.53 53.30 20.68
C LYS A 631 11.04 53.45 20.95
N GLU A 632 10.26 53.46 19.87
CA GLU A 632 8.80 53.56 19.96
C GLU A 632 8.21 52.18 20.30
N HIS A 633 7.15 52.14 21.13
CA HIS A 633 6.51 50.91 21.58
C HIS A 633 5.53 50.38 20.51
N HIS A 634 6.07 50.02 19.34
CA HIS A 634 5.37 49.34 18.26
C HIS A 634 6.30 48.31 17.54
N ILE A 635 5.77 47.55 16.63
CA ILE A 635 6.54 46.56 15.87
C ILE A 635 6.69 47.04 14.43
N ILE A 636 7.92 47.07 13.93
CA ILE A 636 8.25 47.39 12.54
C ILE A 636 8.66 46.07 11.84
N LEU A 637 7.94 45.72 10.81
CA LEU A 637 8.24 44.52 9.95
C LEU A 637 8.79 45.00 8.61
N ARG A 638 9.88 44.38 8.16
CA ARG A 638 10.50 44.68 6.86
C ARG A 638 10.85 43.39 6.11
N SER A 639 10.70 43.40 4.78
CA SER A 639 11.21 42.36 3.87
C SER A 639 12.16 43.04 2.87
N ILE A 640 13.42 42.65 2.88
CA ILE A 640 14.45 43.25 1.99
C ILE A 640 14.18 42.80 0.54
N ASP A 641 13.96 41.54 0.33
CA ASP A 641 13.71 40.91 -0.97
C ASP A 641 12.42 41.39 -1.67
N LEU A 642 11.37 41.73 -0.88
CA LEU A 642 10.12 42.24 -1.41
C LEU A 642 10.02 43.75 -1.40
N GLY A 643 10.99 44.46 -0.77
CA GLY A 643 10.97 45.91 -0.62
C GLY A 643 9.77 46.45 0.18
N ALA A 644 9.20 45.64 1.07
CA ALA A 644 7.99 45.93 1.82
C ALA A 644 8.30 46.28 3.27
N SER A 645 7.44 47.13 3.88
CA SER A 645 7.50 47.51 5.30
C SER A 645 6.08 47.72 5.85
N GLU A 646 5.88 47.30 7.10
CA GLU A 646 4.59 47.45 7.81
C GLU A 646 4.88 47.81 9.27
N ILE A 647 4.01 48.67 9.87
CA ILE A 647 4.06 49.02 11.31
C ILE A 647 2.83 48.40 11.96
N VAL A 648 3.02 47.64 13.02
CA VAL A 648 1.98 46.97 13.81
C VAL A 648 1.92 47.63 15.19
N LYS A 649 0.75 48.17 15.55
CA LYS A 649 0.53 48.91 16.80
C LYS A 649 -0.48 48.27 17.74
N THR A 650 -1.32 47.36 17.24
CA THR A 650 -2.38 46.74 18.02
C THR A 650 -2.32 45.21 17.93
N TYR A 651 -3.02 44.55 18.86
CA TYR A 651 -3.15 43.08 18.82
C TYR A 651 -3.97 42.63 17.61
N GLU A 652 -4.95 43.41 17.16
CA GLU A 652 -5.76 43.11 15.99
C GLU A 652 -4.88 43.12 14.71
N GLU A 653 -4.03 44.14 14.56
CA GLU A 653 -3.09 44.24 13.46
C GLU A 653 -2.07 43.07 13.50
N LEU A 654 -1.64 42.67 14.70
CA LEU A 654 -0.74 41.52 14.86
C LEU A 654 -1.43 40.19 14.55
N ALA A 655 -2.71 40.06 14.95
CA ALA A 655 -3.52 38.86 14.68
C ALA A 655 -3.91 38.71 13.19
N ASP A 656 -3.80 39.77 12.40
CA ASP A 656 -4.12 39.77 10.96
C ASP A 656 -2.99 39.11 10.12
N PHE A 657 -2.56 37.93 10.53
CA PHE A 657 -1.64 37.07 9.76
C PHE A 657 -2.34 36.17 8.76
N TYR A 658 -3.67 36.09 8.77
CA TYR A 658 -4.48 35.28 7.85
C TYR A 658 -4.63 35.93 6.47
N HIS A 659 -4.19 37.19 6.30
CA HIS A 659 -4.33 37.87 5.02
C HIS A 659 -3.51 37.19 3.91
N VAL A 660 -4.20 36.52 3.01
CA VAL A 660 -3.58 35.75 1.92
C VAL A 660 -2.76 36.70 1.03
N GLY A 661 -1.47 36.42 0.89
CA GLY A 661 -0.54 37.22 0.07
C GLY A 661 0.15 38.34 0.84
N SER A 662 -0.08 38.53 2.13
CA SER A 662 0.71 39.46 2.95
C SER A 662 2.15 38.95 3.09
N PRO A 663 3.17 39.78 2.81
CA PRO A 663 4.57 39.44 3.05
C PRO A 663 4.91 39.28 4.53
N PHE A 664 4.00 39.69 5.44
CA PHE A 664 4.23 39.74 6.87
C PHE A 664 3.42 38.72 7.68
N SER A 665 2.74 37.78 7.04
CA SER A 665 2.02 36.71 7.73
C SER A 665 2.95 35.87 8.62
N ILE A 666 4.11 35.46 8.13
CA ILE A 666 5.11 34.69 8.88
C ILE A 666 5.62 35.43 10.12
N PRO A 667 6.16 36.65 10.03
CA PRO A 667 6.66 37.35 11.23
C PRO A 667 5.56 37.72 12.22
N LYS A 668 4.35 38.06 11.77
CA LYS A 668 3.21 38.29 12.68
C LYS A 668 2.87 37.01 13.47
N ALA A 669 2.69 35.86 12.79
CA ALA A 669 2.41 34.61 13.46
C ALA A 669 3.57 34.16 14.39
N ALA A 670 4.82 34.42 14.03
CA ALA A 670 5.98 34.15 14.86
C ALA A 670 5.99 35.01 16.15
N LEU A 671 5.66 36.30 16.05
CA LEU A 671 5.53 37.21 17.20
C LEU A 671 4.39 36.79 18.11
N VAL A 672 3.25 36.36 17.56
CA VAL A 672 2.14 35.77 18.33
C VAL A 672 2.65 34.56 19.15
N LEU A 673 3.33 33.62 18.52
CA LEU A 673 3.89 32.44 19.19
C LEU A 673 5.00 32.79 20.20
N ALA A 674 5.72 33.88 19.98
CA ALA A 674 6.69 34.42 20.93
C ALA A 674 6.05 35.04 22.17
N GLY A 675 4.73 35.17 22.21
CA GLY A 675 3.99 35.64 23.37
C GLY A 675 3.51 37.10 23.30
N PHE A 676 3.55 37.78 22.15
CA PHE A 676 3.06 39.14 21.97
C PHE A 676 1.56 39.20 21.62
N GLN A 677 0.77 38.21 22.05
CA GLN A 677 -0.68 38.17 21.85
C GLN A 677 -1.37 37.64 23.11
N PRO A 678 -2.51 38.20 23.56
CA PRO A 678 -3.27 37.62 24.66
C PRO A 678 -3.60 36.16 24.44
N GLY A 679 -3.37 35.32 25.45
CA GLY A 679 -3.55 33.88 25.37
C GLY A 679 -2.31 33.08 24.88
N PHE A 680 -1.23 33.76 24.50
CA PHE A 680 0.04 33.16 24.13
C PHE A 680 1.15 33.36 25.18
N CYS A 681 0.82 33.94 26.31
CA CYS A 681 1.65 34.01 27.51
C CYS A 681 0.74 34.11 28.75
N ILE A 682 1.33 33.89 29.94
CA ILE A 682 0.60 33.91 31.22
C ILE A 682 0.14 35.31 31.57
N GLU A 683 0.98 36.31 31.36
CA GLU A 683 0.70 37.71 31.71
C GLU A 683 -0.33 38.31 30.75
N LYS A 684 -1.19 39.20 31.29
CA LYS A 684 -2.21 39.91 30.51
C LYS A 684 -1.90 41.38 30.48
N PHE A 685 -1.98 41.92 29.26
CA PHE A 685 -1.77 43.37 29.03
C PHE A 685 -3.00 43.93 28.32
N ASP A 686 -3.31 45.22 28.60
CA ASP A 686 -4.47 45.92 28.03
C ASP A 686 -4.29 46.24 26.54
N SER A 687 -3.05 46.34 26.06
CA SER A 687 -2.71 46.64 24.66
C SER A 687 -1.31 46.12 24.32
N LEU A 688 -1.03 45.99 23.01
CA LEU A 688 0.30 45.65 22.51
C LEU A 688 1.33 46.71 22.95
N GLU A 689 0.98 47.99 22.92
CA GLU A 689 1.84 49.09 23.39
C GLU A 689 2.23 48.89 24.86
N LYS A 690 1.28 48.58 25.74
CA LYS A 690 1.55 48.28 27.16
C LYS A 690 2.42 47.04 27.35
N GLN A 691 2.24 46.04 26.56
CA GLN A 691 3.10 44.87 26.58
C GLN A 691 4.54 45.19 26.15
N LEU A 692 4.71 46.01 25.11
CA LEU A 692 6.02 46.47 24.63
C LEU A 692 6.70 47.44 25.62
N GLU A 693 5.93 48.27 26.33
CA GLU A 693 6.44 49.08 27.46
C GLU A 693 7.01 48.17 28.57
N ALA A 694 6.28 47.12 28.94
CA ALA A 694 6.72 46.16 29.94
C ALA A 694 7.91 45.28 29.41
N PHE A 695 7.95 45.03 28.12
CA PHE A 695 9.08 44.37 27.45
C PHE A 695 10.34 45.25 27.45
N GLY A 696 10.19 46.56 27.41
CA GLY A 696 11.23 47.58 27.52
C GLY A 696 11.60 48.27 26.21
N CYS A 697 11.02 47.89 25.10
CA CYS A 697 11.26 48.52 23.77
C CYS A 697 10.22 48.08 22.76
N GLY A 698 10.12 48.77 21.62
CA GLY A 698 9.53 48.22 20.41
C GLY A 698 10.47 47.24 19.68
N ILE A 699 9.99 46.64 18.63
CA ILE A 699 10.71 45.58 17.89
C ILE A 699 10.82 45.96 16.41
N GLU A 700 12.02 46.00 15.86
CA GLU A 700 12.21 46.04 14.41
C GLU A 700 12.69 44.66 13.95
N LEU A 701 11.89 43.99 13.14
CA LEU A 701 12.18 42.67 12.56
C LEU A 701 12.29 42.81 11.03
N THR A 702 13.47 42.48 10.52
CA THR A 702 13.76 42.50 9.09
C THR A 702 14.07 41.10 8.59
N MET A 703 13.46 40.69 7.46
CA MET A 703 13.67 39.40 6.82
C MET A 703 14.36 39.56 5.48
N LEU A 704 15.14 38.54 5.10
CA LEU A 704 15.73 38.37 3.79
C LEU A 704 15.61 36.91 3.32
N SER A 705 15.00 36.71 2.16
CA SER A 705 15.07 35.46 1.41
C SER A 705 15.90 35.69 0.14
N ALA A 706 17.15 35.19 0.13
CA ALA A 706 18.05 35.35 -1.02
C ALA A 706 17.79 34.30 -2.12
N ILE A 707 16.61 33.68 -2.12
CA ILE A 707 16.17 32.68 -3.11
C ILE A 707 14.74 32.98 -3.56
N PRO A 708 14.40 32.67 -4.81
CA PRO A 708 13.05 32.92 -5.33
C PRO A 708 11.96 32.18 -4.55
N ALA A 709 10.80 32.78 -4.40
CA ALA A 709 9.61 32.12 -3.88
C ALA A 709 9.24 30.92 -4.79
N GLY A 710 8.73 29.84 -4.19
CA GLY A 710 8.39 28.62 -4.94
C GLY A 710 9.61 27.82 -5.43
N SER A 711 10.76 28.01 -4.80
CA SER A 711 12.04 27.36 -5.16
C SER A 711 12.05 25.84 -4.90
N GLY A 712 11.13 25.29 -4.12
CA GLY A 712 11.10 23.88 -3.71
C GLY A 712 12.07 23.53 -2.57
N LEU A 713 12.81 24.51 -2.02
CA LEU A 713 13.84 24.30 -1.00
C LEU A 713 13.35 24.50 0.46
N GLY A 714 12.04 24.51 0.71
CA GLY A 714 11.46 24.68 2.05
C GLY A 714 11.51 26.12 2.58
N THR A 715 11.55 27.11 1.69
CA THR A 715 11.82 28.51 2.00
C THR A 715 10.93 29.10 3.09
N SER A 716 9.61 28.92 3.00
CA SER A 716 8.64 29.53 3.94
C SER A 716 8.80 28.98 5.35
N SER A 717 8.82 27.67 5.51
CA SER A 717 8.93 27.00 6.80
C SER A 717 10.28 27.26 7.47
N ILE A 718 11.35 27.26 6.67
CA ILE A 718 12.69 27.54 7.20
C ILE A 718 12.84 29.03 7.54
N LEU A 719 12.25 29.96 6.78
CA LEU A 719 12.22 31.37 7.13
C LEU A 719 11.45 31.59 8.44
N ALA A 720 10.29 30.90 8.61
CA ALA A 720 9.52 30.94 9.86
C ALA A 720 10.35 30.45 11.05
N SER A 721 11.05 29.32 10.90
CA SER A 721 11.93 28.82 11.97
C SER A 721 13.15 29.74 12.23
N THR A 722 13.65 30.43 11.21
CA THR A 722 14.74 31.42 11.35
C THR A 722 14.26 32.63 12.15
N VAL A 723 13.05 33.10 11.86
CA VAL A 723 12.43 34.21 12.62
C VAL A 723 12.18 33.81 14.07
N LEU A 724 11.59 32.61 14.30
CA LEU A 724 11.37 32.10 15.65
C LEU A 724 12.71 31.94 16.41
N GLY A 725 13.75 31.44 15.75
CA GLY A 725 15.08 31.32 16.35
C GLY A 725 15.69 32.68 16.73
N ALA A 726 15.55 33.70 15.91
CA ALA A 726 15.99 35.06 16.20
C ALA A 726 15.17 35.69 17.36
N LEU A 727 13.83 35.49 17.34
CA LEU A 727 12.94 35.95 18.42
C LEU A 727 13.21 35.20 19.74
N ASN A 728 13.51 33.90 19.67
CA ASN A 728 13.88 33.09 20.83
C ASN A 728 15.06 33.74 21.59
N ASP A 729 16.10 34.11 20.88
CA ASP A 729 17.28 34.76 21.46
C ASP A 729 16.97 36.21 21.92
N PHE A 730 16.28 36.99 21.10
CA PHE A 730 15.93 38.38 21.37
C PHE A 730 14.98 38.52 22.59
N CYS A 731 14.04 37.61 22.72
CA CYS A 731 12.99 37.62 23.76
C CYS A 731 13.32 36.75 24.97
N GLY A 732 14.47 36.07 25.00
CA GLY A 732 14.90 35.23 26.11
C GLY A 732 13.94 34.04 26.40
N LEU A 733 13.41 33.39 25.35
CA LEU A 733 12.38 32.34 25.48
C LEU A 733 12.94 30.98 25.84
N ALA A 734 14.24 30.76 25.65
CA ALA A 734 14.97 29.53 25.99
C ALA A 734 14.47 28.25 25.31
N TRP A 735 13.96 28.37 24.07
CA TRP A 735 13.58 27.21 23.28
C TRP A 735 14.80 26.53 22.66
N ASP A 736 14.82 25.22 22.64
CA ASP A 736 15.79 24.45 21.86
C ASP A 736 15.35 24.31 20.38
N LYS A 737 16.18 23.69 19.56
CA LYS A 737 15.87 23.51 18.12
C LYS A 737 14.65 22.62 17.89
N GLN A 738 14.35 21.67 18.77
CA GLN A 738 13.18 20.83 18.66
C GLN A 738 11.90 21.63 18.92
N GLU A 739 11.92 22.45 19.96
CA GLU A 739 10.80 23.35 20.29
C GLU A 739 10.55 24.37 19.18
N ILE A 740 11.59 24.98 18.62
CA ILE A 740 11.46 25.89 17.46
C ILE A 740 10.82 25.14 16.29
N GLY A 741 11.22 23.90 16.01
CA GLY A 741 10.64 23.09 14.94
C GLY A 741 9.16 22.77 15.16
N ARG A 742 8.76 22.38 16.37
CA ARG A 742 7.35 22.14 16.75
C ARG A 742 6.51 23.41 16.62
N ARG A 743 7.01 24.53 17.11
CA ARG A 743 6.32 25.84 16.99
C ARG A 743 6.23 26.31 15.54
N THR A 744 7.21 26.00 14.72
CA THR A 744 7.11 26.27 13.28
C THR A 744 6.00 25.46 12.61
N LEU A 745 5.81 24.19 12.98
CA LEU A 745 4.70 23.39 12.48
C LEU A 745 3.35 24.01 12.88
N VAL A 746 3.23 24.47 14.14
CA VAL A 746 2.02 25.19 14.59
C VAL A 746 1.84 26.51 13.83
N LEU A 747 2.89 27.27 13.59
CA LEU A 747 2.85 28.49 12.79
C LEU A 747 2.26 28.23 11.40
N GLU A 748 2.70 27.18 10.76
CA GLU A 748 2.16 26.78 9.45
C GLU A 748 0.68 26.40 9.50
N GLN A 749 0.25 25.73 10.57
CA GLN A 749 -1.17 25.43 10.76
C GLN A 749 -2.00 26.73 10.99
N LEU A 750 -1.44 27.69 11.72
CA LEU A 750 -2.07 29.02 11.88
C LEU A 750 -2.19 29.73 10.54
N LEU A 751 -1.21 29.62 9.65
CA LEU A 751 -1.24 30.21 8.31
C LEU A 751 -2.05 29.39 7.29
N THR A 752 -2.62 28.25 7.69
CA THR A 752 -3.41 27.34 6.82
C THR A 752 -2.63 26.80 5.61
N THR A 753 -1.32 26.66 5.73
CA THR A 753 -0.48 26.14 4.64
C THR A 753 -0.50 24.62 4.55
N GLY A 754 -0.79 23.92 5.65
CA GLY A 754 -0.98 22.46 5.67
C GLY A 754 0.30 21.63 5.39
N GLY A 755 1.47 22.22 5.50
CA GLY A 755 2.77 21.58 5.24
C GLY A 755 3.14 20.49 6.24
N GLY A 756 4.11 19.64 5.86
CA GLY A 756 4.74 18.67 6.74
C GLY A 756 5.84 19.30 7.61
N TRP A 757 6.47 18.46 8.42
CA TRP A 757 7.52 18.91 9.35
C TRP A 757 8.95 18.87 8.77
N GLN A 758 9.18 18.32 7.59
CA GLN A 758 10.54 18.13 7.04
C GLN A 758 11.28 19.43 6.76
N ASP A 759 10.56 20.48 6.38
CA ASP A 759 11.17 21.74 5.90
C ASP A 759 11.89 22.45 7.03
N GLN A 760 11.19 22.76 8.11
CA GLN A 760 11.77 23.45 9.25
C GLN A 760 12.90 22.65 9.88
N PHE A 761 12.73 21.35 10.14
CA PHE A 761 13.81 20.52 10.69
C PHE A 761 14.97 20.33 9.71
N GLY A 762 14.72 20.39 8.42
CA GLY A 762 15.73 20.38 7.37
C GLY A 762 16.68 21.58 7.45
N GLY A 763 16.14 22.77 7.71
CA GLY A 763 16.93 24.00 7.86
C GLY A 763 17.45 24.27 9.28
N LEU A 764 16.71 23.83 10.32
CA LEU A 764 17.15 23.97 11.71
C LEU A 764 18.40 23.14 12.03
N LEU A 765 18.49 21.96 11.44
CA LEU A 765 19.52 20.97 11.74
C LEU A 765 20.53 20.88 10.59
N GLN A 766 21.79 20.65 10.93
CA GLN A 766 22.91 20.57 9.96
C GLN A 766 22.92 19.25 9.16
N GLY A 767 23.78 19.21 8.14
CA GLY A 767 24.26 18.00 7.50
C GLY A 767 23.22 17.15 6.80
N ILE A 768 23.50 15.87 6.72
CA ILE A 768 22.62 14.84 6.16
C ILE A 768 21.97 14.09 7.32
N LYS A 769 20.68 13.87 7.25
CA LYS A 769 19.94 13.26 8.35
C LYS A 769 18.68 12.53 7.90
N LEU A 770 18.40 11.41 8.55
CA LEU A 770 17.09 10.76 8.55
C LEU A 770 16.29 11.32 9.71
N LEU A 771 15.14 11.87 9.40
CA LEU A 771 14.12 12.36 10.33
C LEU A 771 12.99 11.35 10.38
N GLN A 772 12.60 10.90 11.57
CA GLN A 772 11.53 9.92 11.75
C GLN A 772 10.56 10.35 12.83
N THR A 773 9.27 10.31 12.55
CA THR A 773 8.21 10.51 13.53
C THR A 773 7.43 9.24 13.79
N LYS A 774 6.80 9.18 14.95
CA LYS A 774 5.83 8.14 15.31
C LYS A 774 4.43 8.60 14.94
N ARG A 775 3.50 7.65 14.86
CA ARG A 775 2.06 7.96 14.76
C ARG A 775 1.58 8.79 15.96
N GLY A 776 0.64 9.68 15.74
CA GLY A 776 0.09 10.58 16.76
C GLY A 776 0.26 12.05 16.39
N PHE A 777 -0.35 12.94 17.17
CA PHE A 777 -0.29 14.38 16.91
C PHE A 777 1.04 15.01 17.32
N ASP A 778 1.82 14.40 18.23
CA ASP A 778 3.17 14.84 18.52
C ASP A 778 4.11 14.43 17.38
N GLN A 779 4.44 15.40 16.54
CA GLN A 779 5.28 15.25 15.37
C GLN A 779 6.69 15.81 15.59
N SER A 780 7.30 15.43 16.73
CA SER A 780 8.72 15.71 17.04
C SER A 780 9.61 14.61 16.45
N PRO A 781 10.39 14.88 15.40
CA PRO A 781 11.17 13.84 14.74
C PRO A 781 12.39 13.43 15.55
N THR A 782 12.65 12.12 15.61
CA THR A 782 13.94 11.58 15.99
C THR A 782 14.93 11.80 14.85
N VAL A 783 16.15 12.19 15.18
CA VAL A 783 17.19 12.54 14.19
C VAL A 783 18.27 11.48 14.19
N HIS A 784 18.55 10.92 13.02
CA HIS A 784 19.68 10.02 12.78
C HIS A 784 20.63 10.69 11.78
N TRP A 785 21.80 11.12 12.28
CA TRP A 785 22.83 11.74 11.44
C TRP A 785 23.46 10.71 10.52
N LEU A 786 23.73 11.12 9.28
CA LEU A 786 24.28 10.27 8.23
C LEU A 786 25.70 10.72 7.86
N PRO A 787 26.56 9.79 7.37
CA PRO A 787 27.87 10.11 6.85
C PRO A 787 27.79 11.13 5.70
N SER A 788 28.76 12.04 5.63
CA SER A 788 28.79 13.11 4.63
C SER A 788 29.73 12.85 3.45
N GLU A 789 30.48 11.75 3.47
CA GLU A 789 31.56 11.43 2.53
C GLU A 789 31.10 11.48 1.07
N LEU A 790 29.90 10.92 0.78
CA LEU A 790 29.30 10.95 -0.56
C LEU A 790 29.04 12.36 -1.12
N TYR A 791 29.10 13.40 -0.26
CA TYR A 791 28.86 14.79 -0.62
C TYR A 791 30.07 15.70 -0.46
N THR A 792 31.06 15.27 0.33
CA THR A 792 32.20 16.12 0.73
C THR A 792 33.51 15.68 0.10
N GLN A 793 33.68 14.38 -0.21
CA GLN A 793 34.88 13.90 -0.89
C GLN A 793 35.01 14.56 -2.27
N PRO A 794 36.22 14.99 -2.68
CA PRO A 794 36.44 15.75 -3.90
C PRO A 794 35.90 15.08 -5.18
N GLU A 795 35.96 13.76 -5.25
CA GLU A 795 35.49 12.96 -6.39
C GLU A 795 33.97 12.99 -6.53
N TYR A 796 33.23 12.99 -5.42
CA TYR A 796 31.76 13.00 -5.44
C TYR A 796 31.17 14.42 -5.39
N ARG A 797 31.82 15.33 -4.67
CA ARG A 797 31.34 16.72 -4.49
C ARG A 797 31.01 17.40 -5.81
N GLN A 798 31.83 17.20 -6.83
CA GLN A 798 31.67 17.82 -8.16
C GLN A 798 30.49 17.24 -8.94
N CYS A 799 30.04 16.03 -8.58
CA CYS A 799 28.95 15.33 -9.25
C CYS A 799 27.55 15.80 -8.78
N HIS A 800 27.49 16.52 -7.65
CA HIS A 800 26.24 17.11 -7.16
C HIS A 800 26.01 18.49 -7.78
N LEU A 801 24.94 18.59 -8.58
CA LEU A 801 24.61 19.80 -9.30
C LEU A 801 23.24 20.32 -8.86
N LEU A 802 23.16 21.63 -8.68
CA LEU A 802 21.91 22.33 -8.40
C LEU A 802 21.65 23.37 -9.48
N TYR A 803 20.54 23.21 -10.21
CA TYR A 803 20.16 24.05 -11.32
C TYR A 803 18.81 24.72 -11.08
N TYR A 804 18.79 26.05 -11.04
CA TYR A 804 17.54 26.80 -11.00
C TYR A 804 16.91 26.78 -12.37
N THR A 805 15.71 26.21 -12.47
CA THR A 805 15.03 26.02 -13.76
C THR A 805 14.39 27.30 -14.30
N GLY A 806 14.20 28.31 -13.45
CA GLY A 806 13.47 29.53 -13.79
C GLY A 806 11.96 29.31 -13.97
N ILE A 807 11.46 28.11 -13.66
CA ILE A 807 10.04 27.74 -13.71
C ILE A 807 9.50 27.78 -12.29
N THR A 808 8.38 28.46 -12.07
CA THR A 808 7.71 28.53 -10.77
C THR A 808 6.33 27.91 -10.85
N ARG A 809 5.94 27.18 -9.80
CA ARG A 809 4.65 26.52 -9.70
C ARG A 809 3.68 27.32 -8.84
N THR A 810 2.39 27.29 -9.23
CA THR A 810 1.26 27.72 -8.39
C THR A 810 0.74 26.48 -7.62
N ALA A 811 1.28 26.22 -6.42
CA ALA A 811 1.18 24.91 -5.74
C ALA A 811 -0.09 24.62 -4.93
N LYS A 812 -0.98 25.60 -4.68
CA LYS A 812 -2.01 25.47 -3.62
C LYS A 812 -3.12 24.43 -3.86
N THR A 813 -3.57 24.25 -5.09
CA THR A 813 -4.74 23.39 -5.37
C THR A 813 -4.41 21.89 -5.33
N LEU A 814 -3.23 21.51 -5.77
CA LEU A 814 -2.82 20.10 -5.84
C LEU A 814 -2.47 19.52 -4.46
N LEU A 815 -1.87 20.31 -3.58
CA LEU A 815 -1.60 19.88 -2.20
C LEU A 815 -2.89 19.50 -1.46
N ALA A 816 -3.95 20.31 -1.60
CA ALA A 816 -5.23 20.04 -0.97
C ALA A 816 -5.86 18.72 -1.46
N GLU A 817 -5.71 18.40 -2.75
CA GLU A 817 -6.25 17.14 -3.32
C GLU A 817 -5.48 15.90 -2.83
N ILE A 818 -4.16 15.96 -2.75
CA ILE A 818 -3.34 14.88 -2.19
C ILE A 818 -3.70 14.66 -0.71
N VAL A 819 -3.78 15.72 0.08
CA VAL A 819 -4.19 15.65 1.49
C VAL A 819 -5.61 15.10 1.64
N ARG A 820 -6.53 15.47 0.75
CA ARG A 820 -7.89 14.92 0.71
C ARG A 820 -7.88 13.40 0.51
N ARG A 821 -7.09 12.88 -0.43
CA ARG A 821 -6.93 11.44 -0.66
C ARG A 821 -6.32 10.72 0.55
N MET A 822 -5.37 11.38 1.23
CA MET A 822 -4.83 10.85 2.50
C MET A 822 -5.92 10.77 3.58
N PHE A 823 -6.79 11.79 3.73
CA PHE A 823 -7.93 11.75 4.65
C PHE A 823 -8.91 10.62 4.34
N LEU A 824 -9.05 10.27 3.06
CA LEU A 824 -9.92 9.20 2.61
C LEU A 824 -9.26 7.81 2.67
N ASN A 825 -8.04 7.71 3.14
CA ASN A 825 -7.24 6.46 3.12
C ASN A 825 -7.20 5.85 1.71
N ASN A 826 -7.05 6.65 0.68
CA ASN A 826 -7.02 6.13 -0.68
C ASN A 826 -6.00 5.00 -0.83
N HIS A 827 -6.44 3.86 -1.37
CA HIS A 827 -5.66 2.62 -1.43
C HIS A 827 -4.29 2.81 -2.08
N ASP A 828 -4.28 3.38 -3.27
CA ASP A 828 -3.07 3.49 -4.09
C ASP A 828 -2.09 4.51 -3.47
N GLU A 829 -2.62 5.62 -2.91
CA GLU A 829 -1.80 6.65 -2.26
C GLU A 829 -1.18 6.16 -0.94
N ILE A 830 -1.94 5.46 -0.11
CA ILE A 830 -1.40 4.86 1.13
C ILE A 830 -0.33 3.81 0.82
N ALA A 831 -0.52 2.98 -0.21
CA ALA A 831 0.45 2.00 -0.65
C ALA A 831 1.74 2.68 -1.16
N LEU A 832 1.62 3.75 -1.96
CA LEU A 832 2.75 4.53 -2.45
C LEU A 832 3.53 5.21 -1.30
N LEU A 833 2.84 5.82 -0.34
CA LEU A 833 3.49 6.45 0.82
C LEU A 833 4.23 5.42 1.70
N ARG A 834 3.72 4.20 1.82
CA ARG A 834 4.42 3.11 2.49
C ARG A 834 5.68 2.69 1.72
N ASP A 835 5.62 2.58 0.38
CA ASP A 835 6.81 2.32 -0.44
C ASP A 835 7.84 3.46 -0.32
N MET A 836 7.40 4.71 -0.24
CA MET A 836 8.29 5.86 -0.01
C MET A 836 8.99 5.77 1.37
N LYS A 837 8.29 5.35 2.42
CA LYS A 837 8.90 5.13 3.75
C LYS A 837 9.95 4.03 3.74
N GLU A 838 9.64 2.90 3.10
CA GLU A 838 10.58 1.79 2.96
C GLU A 838 11.79 2.18 2.10
N HIS A 839 11.54 2.86 0.99
CA HIS A 839 12.60 3.38 0.13
C HIS A 839 13.55 4.32 0.87
N THR A 840 13.01 5.13 1.80
CA THR A 840 13.82 6.02 2.66
C THR A 840 14.80 5.24 3.52
N LEU A 841 14.38 4.10 4.08
CA LEU A 841 15.26 3.23 4.87
C LEU A 841 16.29 2.52 4.00
N ASN A 842 15.93 2.12 2.79
CA ASN A 842 16.90 1.55 1.83
C ASN A 842 17.97 2.58 1.43
N LEU A 843 17.59 3.84 1.22
CA LEU A 843 18.53 4.92 0.95
C LEU A 843 19.41 5.23 2.18
N TYR A 844 18.85 5.16 3.39
CA TYR A 844 19.63 5.27 4.63
C TYR A 844 20.79 4.26 4.65
N GLU A 845 20.52 2.99 4.37
CA GLU A 845 21.53 1.95 4.28
C GLU A 845 22.54 2.18 3.14
N THR A 846 22.08 2.65 1.97
CA THR A 846 22.93 3.00 0.84
C THR A 846 23.97 4.06 1.20
N ILE A 847 23.53 5.10 1.92
CA ILE A 847 24.43 6.16 2.40
C ILE A 847 25.41 5.61 3.44
N GLN A 848 24.94 4.77 4.37
CA GLN A 848 25.79 4.14 5.38
C GLN A 848 26.89 3.25 4.78
N ARG A 849 26.61 2.61 3.62
CA ARG A 849 27.58 1.79 2.88
C ARG A 849 28.51 2.60 1.97
N ASN A 850 28.34 3.92 1.94
CA ASN A 850 29.09 4.83 1.05
C ASN A 850 28.96 4.47 -0.45
N ASP A 851 27.76 4.03 -0.87
CA ASP A 851 27.49 3.64 -2.26
C ASP A 851 26.96 4.83 -3.09
N PHE A 852 27.87 5.46 -3.83
CA PHE A 852 27.55 6.63 -4.67
C PHE A 852 26.60 6.28 -5.83
N VAL A 853 26.81 5.15 -6.48
CA VAL A 853 25.95 4.72 -7.60
C VAL A 853 24.55 4.38 -7.09
N GLY A 854 24.46 3.68 -5.97
CA GLY A 854 23.22 3.39 -5.27
C GLY A 854 22.47 4.65 -4.84
N LEU A 855 23.16 5.68 -4.36
CA LEU A 855 22.58 6.99 -4.04
C LEU A 855 21.88 7.60 -5.26
N GLY A 856 22.54 7.65 -6.41
CA GLY A 856 21.96 8.21 -7.64
C GLY A 856 20.72 7.44 -8.10
N LYS A 857 20.80 6.10 -8.10
CA LYS A 857 19.65 5.22 -8.43
C LYS A 857 18.47 5.44 -7.46
N ALA A 858 18.74 5.57 -6.16
CA ALA A 858 17.72 5.83 -5.16
C ALA A 858 17.03 7.19 -5.37
N ILE A 859 17.78 8.24 -5.72
CA ILE A 859 17.21 9.55 -6.05
C ILE A 859 16.31 9.46 -7.29
N ARG A 860 16.69 8.68 -8.29
CA ARG A 860 15.84 8.41 -9.48
C ARG A 860 14.54 7.70 -9.11
N LYS A 861 14.59 6.73 -8.19
CA LYS A 861 13.38 6.07 -7.65
C LYS A 861 12.51 7.08 -6.89
N THR A 862 13.09 7.91 -6.03
CA THR A 862 12.34 8.98 -5.34
C THR A 862 11.64 9.90 -6.34
N TRP A 863 12.30 10.26 -7.44
CA TRP A 863 11.71 11.09 -8.49
C TRP A 863 10.49 10.41 -9.14
N ALA A 864 10.58 9.13 -9.43
CA ALA A 864 9.46 8.36 -9.96
C ALA A 864 8.28 8.30 -8.96
N GLN A 865 8.55 8.10 -7.68
CA GLN A 865 7.54 8.10 -6.62
C GLN A 865 6.84 9.47 -6.49
N ASN A 866 7.61 10.58 -6.55
CA ASN A 866 7.04 11.93 -6.49
C ASN A 866 6.12 12.20 -7.69
N GLN A 867 6.46 11.74 -8.89
CA GLN A 867 5.61 11.85 -10.08
C GLN A 867 4.35 10.99 -9.99
N ALA A 868 4.44 9.84 -9.30
CA ALA A 868 3.29 8.96 -9.11
C ALA A 868 2.26 9.54 -8.13
N ILE A 869 2.71 10.25 -7.07
CA ILE A 869 1.79 10.89 -6.12
C ILE A 869 1.16 12.16 -6.69
N ASP A 870 1.88 12.88 -7.53
CA ASP A 870 1.46 14.17 -8.12
C ASP A 870 1.92 14.29 -9.59
N GLY A 871 0.97 14.15 -10.51
CA GLY A 871 1.21 14.30 -11.95
C GLY A 871 1.73 15.69 -12.38
N GLY A 872 1.59 16.72 -11.53
CA GLY A 872 2.12 18.08 -11.77
C GLY A 872 3.56 18.27 -11.31
N THR A 873 4.16 17.29 -10.67
CA THR A 873 5.54 17.32 -10.15
C THR A 873 6.57 17.57 -11.25
N ASN A 874 6.39 17.00 -12.44
CA ASN A 874 7.32 17.12 -13.56
C ASN A 874 6.67 17.84 -14.76
N PRO A 875 6.61 19.18 -14.78
CA PRO A 875 6.06 19.93 -15.91
C PRO A 875 6.94 19.78 -17.14
N ALA A 876 6.36 19.96 -18.33
CA ALA A 876 7.02 19.77 -19.62
C ALA A 876 8.36 20.51 -19.75
N GLY A 877 8.47 21.73 -19.20
CA GLY A 877 9.72 22.50 -19.21
C GLY A 877 10.84 21.88 -18.37
N VAL A 878 10.49 21.27 -17.22
CA VAL A 878 11.46 20.53 -16.37
C VAL A 878 11.84 19.22 -17.05
N LYS A 879 10.86 18.52 -17.63
CA LYS A 879 11.11 17.29 -18.37
C LYS A 879 12.08 17.54 -19.54
N ALA A 880 11.90 18.63 -20.29
CA ALA A 880 12.82 19.00 -21.38
C ALA A 880 14.26 19.25 -20.88
N ILE A 881 14.45 19.85 -19.69
CA ILE A 881 15.76 20.01 -19.07
C ILE A 881 16.36 18.66 -18.70
N SER A 882 15.62 17.81 -18.02
CA SER A 882 16.11 16.50 -17.58
C SER A 882 16.42 15.56 -18.75
N ASP A 883 15.61 15.57 -19.81
CA ASP A 883 15.82 14.73 -21.00
C ASP A 883 17.14 15.05 -21.73
N MET A 884 17.61 16.33 -21.69
CA MET A 884 18.89 16.71 -22.29
C MET A 884 20.11 16.11 -21.60
N VAL A 885 19.98 15.69 -20.34
CA VAL A 885 21.11 15.27 -19.49
C VAL A 885 20.90 13.91 -18.82
N ASP A 886 19.82 13.21 -19.15
CA ASP A 886 19.45 11.94 -18.53
C ASP A 886 20.56 10.90 -18.60
N ASP A 887 21.20 10.76 -19.78
CA ASP A 887 22.30 9.83 -20.02
C ASP A 887 23.57 10.15 -19.22
N LEU A 888 23.71 11.36 -18.67
CA LEU A 888 24.86 11.80 -17.90
C LEU A 888 24.60 11.72 -16.38
N CYS A 889 23.35 11.49 -15.97
CA CYS A 889 22.94 11.45 -14.57
C CYS A 889 22.75 10.02 -14.07
N LEU A 890 23.17 9.73 -12.84
CA LEU A 890 22.72 8.57 -12.07
C LEU A 890 21.27 8.76 -11.61
N GLY A 891 20.91 9.97 -11.19
CA GLY A 891 19.59 10.36 -10.78
C GLY A 891 19.43 11.87 -10.66
N TYR A 892 18.19 12.31 -10.64
CA TYR A 892 17.83 13.72 -10.43
C TYR A 892 16.40 13.83 -9.87
N LYS A 893 16.08 14.96 -9.26
CA LYS A 893 14.74 15.28 -8.79
C LYS A 893 14.55 16.77 -8.53
N LEU A 894 13.31 17.23 -8.50
CA LEU A 894 12.95 18.50 -7.87
C LEU A 894 12.73 18.27 -6.37
N PRO A 895 13.33 19.07 -5.47
CA PRO A 895 13.05 19.03 -4.04
C PRO A 895 11.63 19.46 -3.70
N GLY A 896 11.10 18.95 -2.58
CA GLY A 896 9.75 19.21 -2.11
C GLY A 896 8.68 18.63 -3.03
N ALA A 897 7.59 19.36 -3.22
CA ALA A 897 6.46 18.94 -4.04
C ALA A 897 6.75 18.98 -5.57
N GLY A 898 7.89 19.52 -5.99
CA GLY A 898 8.24 19.64 -7.40
C GLY A 898 7.46 20.73 -8.15
N GLY A 899 7.30 20.56 -9.45
CA GLY A 899 6.56 21.49 -10.32
C GLY A 899 7.38 22.71 -10.79
N GLY A 900 8.66 22.80 -10.43
CA GLY A 900 9.57 23.88 -10.76
C GLY A 900 10.59 24.15 -9.65
N GLY A 901 11.24 25.31 -9.71
CA GLY A 901 12.29 25.70 -8.76
C GLY A 901 13.64 25.13 -9.12
N TYR A 902 14.29 24.44 -8.20
CA TYR A 902 15.62 23.87 -8.38
C TYR A 902 15.55 22.41 -8.79
N LEU A 903 16.35 22.01 -9.78
CA LEU A 903 16.60 20.63 -10.16
C LEU A 903 17.93 20.18 -9.54
N TYR A 904 17.86 19.21 -8.64
CA TYR A 904 19.03 18.57 -8.06
C TYR A 904 19.39 17.34 -8.90
N MET A 905 20.66 17.22 -9.29
CA MET A 905 21.19 16.17 -10.16
C MET A 905 22.42 15.53 -9.54
N VAL A 906 22.55 14.21 -9.71
CA VAL A 906 23.76 13.44 -9.38
C VAL A 906 24.34 12.91 -10.69
N ALA A 907 25.44 13.51 -11.14
CA ALA A 907 26.14 13.10 -12.35
C ALA A 907 26.87 11.75 -12.14
N LYS A 908 27.11 11.01 -13.21
CA LYS A 908 27.81 9.70 -13.15
C LYS A 908 29.25 9.82 -12.63
N ASP A 909 29.92 10.91 -13.04
CA ASP A 909 31.30 11.23 -12.68
C ASP A 909 31.58 12.74 -12.90
N PRO A 910 32.76 13.27 -12.53
CA PRO A 910 33.09 14.68 -12.73
C PRO A 910 33.08 15.15 -14.18
N ASP A 911 33.40 14.29 -15.15
CA ASP A 911 33.39 14.64 -16.58
C ASP A 911 31.93 14.79 -17.07
N ALA A 912 31.05 13.88 -16.66
CA ALA A 912 29.61 13.99 -16.89
C ALA A 912 29.05 15.28 -16.28
N ALA A 913 29.44 15.64 -15.03
CA ALA A 913 29.03 16.88 -14.39
C ALA A 913 29.47 18.13 -15.19
N ALA A 914 30.71 18.15 -15.71
CA ALA A 914 31.20 19.25 -16.57
C ALA A 914 30.38 19.34 -17.88
N ARG A 915 30.06 18.21 -18.51
CA ARG A 915 29.23 18.14 -19.71
C ARG A 915 27.79 18.62 -19.46
N ILE A 916 27.19 18.24 -18.35
CA ILE A 916 25.84 18.72 -17.95
C ILE A 916 25.86 20.26 -17.86
N ARG A 917 26.88 20.85 -17.22
CA ARG A 917 27.02 22.30 -17.11
C ARG A 917 27.14 22.96 -18.49
N GLN A 918 27.92 22.38 -19.41
CA GLN A 918 28.05 22.89 -20.77
C GLN A 918 26.72 22.84 -21.54
N ILE A 919 26.01 21.69 -21.49
CA ILE A 919 24.74 21.51 -22.21
C ILE A 919 23.69 22.49 -21.73
N LEU A 920 23.48 22.58 -20.42
CA LEU A 920 22.40 23.41 -19.85
C LEU A 920 22.74 24.92 -19.93
N ASN A 921 23.99 25.30 -19.82
CA ASN A 921 24.41 26.71 -20.04
C ASN A 921 24.28 27.14 -21.51
N ALA A 922 24.47 26.20 -22.46
CA ALA A 922 24.29 26.49 -23.90
C ALA A 922 22.80 26.53 -24.31
N ASN A 923 21.92 25.84 -23.55
CA ASN A 923 20.50 25.69 -23.88
C ASN A 923 19.58 26.08 -22.70
N PRO A 924 19.68 27.32 -22.18
CA PRO A 924 18.82 27.72 -21.06
C PRO A 924 17.36 27.83 -21.54
N GLN A 925 16.42 27.25 -20.76
CA GLN A 925 15.00 27.29 -21.11
C GLN A 925 14.34 28.67 -20.92
N ASN A 926 14.97 29.54 -20.14
CA ASN A 926 14.55 30.92 -19.92
C ASN A 926 15.73 31.76 -19.38
N ALA A 927 15.56 33.08 -19.29
CA ALA A 927 16.61 34.00 -18.87
C ALA A 927 17.04 33.86 -17.39
N ASN A 928 16.26 33.18 -16.57
CA ASN A 928 16.53 33.01 -15.13
C ASN A 928 17.23 31.68 -14.82
N ALA A 929 17.23 30.74 -15.76
CA ALA A 929 17.82 29.43 -15.60
C ALA A 929 19.34 29.48 -15.40
N ARG A 930 19.86 28.87 -14.35
CA ARG A 930 21.28 28.91 -13.99
C ARG A 930 21.69 27.85 -12.99
N PHE A 931 22.98 27.48 -13.00
CA PHE A 931 23.58 26.72 -11.92
C PHE A 931 23.78 27.59 -10.67
N VAL A 932 23.58 26.96 -9.50
CA VAL A 932 23.86 27.55 -8.19
C VAL A 932 24.82 26.61 -7.46
N GLU A 933 25.86 27.15 -6.86
CA GLU A 933 26.77 26.34 -6.04
C GLU A 933 26.09 25.94 -4.73
N MET A 934 26.18 24.67 -4.39
CA MET A 934 25.64 24.11 -3.15
C MET A 934 26.77 23.49 -2.30
N THR A 935 26.69 23.70 -1.01
CA THR A 935 27.57 23.05 -0.02
C THR A 935 26.73 22.57 1.16
N LEU A 936 27.14 21.45 1.79
CA LEU A 936 26.47 21.03 3.02
C LEU A 936 26.67 22.07 4.13
N SER A 937 25.60 22.40 4.84
CA SER A 937 25.67 23.25 6.02
C SER A 937 26.09 22.43 7.24
N GLU A 938 27.18 22.86 7.89
CA GLU A 938 27.70 22.21 9.10
C GLU A 938 27.02 22.68 10.40
N LYS A 939 26.17 23.70 10.35
CA LYS A 939 25.63 24.37 11.55
C LYS A 939 24.10 24.38 11.63
N GLY A 940 23.36 24.28 10.51
CA GLY A 940 21.92 24.52 10.47
C GLY A 940 21.57 25.96 10.86
N LEU A 941 20.48 26.16 11.60
CA LEU A 941 20.13 27.46 12.14
C LEU A 941 21.24 27.98 13.06
N GLN A 942 21.72 29.16 12.76
CA GLN A 942 22.68 29.94 13.54
C GLN A 942 22.01 31.22 14.03
N VAL A 943 22.18 31.53 15.28
CA VAL A 943 21.75 32.84 15.87
C VAL A 943 22.98 33.46 16.53
N SER A 944 23.22 34.73 16.25
CA SER A 944 24.34 35.50 16.78
C SER A 944 23.90 36.91 17.14
N ARG A 945 24.64 37.57 18.03
CA ARG A 945 24.46 38.97 18.42
C ARG A 945 25.62 39.80 17.92
N SER A 946 25.35 41.05 17.53
CA SER A 946 26.40 42.06 17.19
C SER A 946 27.10 42.56 18.46
#